data_0e6b08e1683f0d6d39c1ea7582f8c35e
#
_entry.id   0e6b08e1683f0d6d39c1ea7582f8c35e
#
_cell.length_a   1.000
_cell.length_b   1.000
_cell.length_c   1.000
_cell.angle_alpha   90.00
_cell.angle_beta   90.00
_cell.angle_gamma   90.00
#
_symmetry.space_group_name_H-M   'P 1'
#
loop_
_entity.id
_entity.type
_entity.pdbx_description
1 polymer ?
#
loop_
_entity_poly.entity_id
_entity_poly.type
_entity_poly.pdbx_seq_one_letter_code
_entity_poly.pdbx_strand_id
1 'polypeptide(L)'
;VSVMQSGFTASEIVKQYMFRQFLWKSRADIEPIYRKKKHGRTIFMDKTNTSGEGLQFIFTEKDFYPDAPSLQEESGGDAWRSRFEADRYYALYQMGFEERSENPTASGSFLYLVSDTFLRCLTRLPELELAREKVEVKALEEDVEALLRAVPFAIGAEHVDGKWIAAVFRRLLKIFREEIRGYQGTVEMYLTEKSQHLHVPERIFFHLVENRGDEYPFAFLATYATRDAAGKVRHVPLKYALTEYKDERDKLLKLLSCLNRAAEVSELIAGFMESGEMFHPLRLTAQEAYDFLKRIEDIEQAGILCRIPNWWKRKAAGVTLEASLGDEKPSMLGFDTLIGVRPKLVVDGEELTEEEVRRLLEQTEGLALLKGKWVEVDHEKLRELLARLEGMPGEMTLLDAMQLELGQGKGQKDVGAAVSNGQWLAEFLTHMRKPETIRKAPVPKTFQATLRPYQKNGYTWLNYMDGLGFGACLADDMGLGKTVQVLAYLERLRTQNPTARALLVLPASLLGNWQREAERFAPGLDFMLLHGRSAGVLEEELAESRAFLTITTYGMAARVRGLQEIKWDCVILDEAQAIKNPGTKQTREIKKLSARMRIVMTGTPIENELMNLWSLFDFLNKGLLGTAKEFHEYCKGLNEHPEGYMRLKTMVSPFMLRRVKTDKKIISDLPEKLESVDYVALSRKQVVLYRKAVADMEQMIDKVEGIQRSGIILTTIMKLKQICNHPDQFLGQSAYAMEESGKLLMLKDICETIYEKRERVIVFTQFKEITEYLAAFLEQVFGRKGHVLHGGTP
;
A
#
# COMPACT_ATOMS: atom_id res chain seq x y z
N VAL A 1 17.90 -25.40 -4.97
CA VAL A 1 18.79 -24.65 -4.04
C VAL A 1 18.22 -23.26 -3.91
N SER A 2 17.42 -23.02 -2.91
CA SER A 2 16.80 -21.70 -2.67
C SER A 2 17.54 -21.03 -1.52
N VAL A 3 18.12 -19.89 -1.77
CA VAL A 3 18.59 -18.99 -0.70
C VAL A 3 17.39 -18.23 -0.20
N MET A 4 16.75 -18.71 0.85
CA MET A 4 15.77 -17.92 1.59
C MET A 4 16.43 -17.27 2.78
N GLN A 5 16.65 -15.97 2.70
CA GLN A 5 16.77 -15.09 3.84
C GLN A 5 15.46 -14.30 3.94
N SER A 6 14.55 -14.76 4.73
CA SER A 6 13.51 -13.96 5.37
C SER A 6 12.86 -14.78 6.47
N GLY A 7 12.65 -14.16 7.62
CA GLY A 7 12.04 -14.75 8.79
C GLY A 7 10.56 -15.05 8.62
N PHE A 8 10.23 -15.92 7.66
CA PHE A 8 8.88 -16.45 7.53
C PHE A 8 8.68 -17.53 8.59
N THR A 9 7.57 -17.48 9.29
CA THR A 9 7.12 -18.59 10.14
C THR A 9 6.91 -19.84 9.29
N ALA A 10 7.03 -21.03 9.89
CA ALA A 10 6.77 -22.28 9.20
C ALA A 10 5.40 -22.30 8.48
N SER A 11 4.42 -21.53 8.98
CA SER A 11 3.10 -21.31 8.37
C SER A 11 3.14 -20.54 7.04
N GLU A 12 3.99 -19.51 6.93
CA GLU A 12 4.08 -18.66 5.73
C GLU A 12 4.90 -19.31 4.62
N ILE A 13 5.94 -20.04 4.99
CA ILE A 13 6.70 -20.88 4.07
C ILE A 13 5.81 -21.99 3.51
N VAL A 14 4.95 -22.58 4.35
CA VAL A 14 3.97 -23.59 3.95
C VAL A 14 2.93 -22.98 3.00
N LYS A 15 2.42 -21.77 3.24
CA LYS A 15 1.46 -21.09 2.35
C LYS A 15 2.05 -20.82 0.96
N GLN A 16 3.28 -20.27 0.89
CA GLN A 16 3.94 -19.98 -0.40
C GLN A 16 4.32 -21.25 -1.18
N TYR A 17 4.74 -22.30 -0.47
CA TYR A 17 5.16 -23.56 -1.09
C TYR A 17 3.98 -24.42 -1.56
N MET A 18 2.86 -24.38 -0.84
CA MET A 18 1.62 -25.07 -1.22
C MET A 18 1.04 -24.54 -2.53
N PHE A 19 1.01 -23.23 -2.68
CA PHE A 19 0.49 -22.58 -3.88
C PHE A 19 1.31 -22.96 -5.13
N ARG A 20 2.64 -23.04 -5.00
CA ARG A 20 3.50 -23.46 -6.11
C ARG A 20 3.40 -24.95 -6.45
N GLN A 21 3.10 -25.82 -5.49
CA GLN A 21 2.94 -27.28 -5.76
C GLN A 21 1.52 -27.69 -6.15
N PHE A 22 0.50 -26.96 -5.72
CA PHE A 22 -0.89 -27.20 -6.13
C PHE A 22 -1.15 -26.85 -7.61
N LEU A 23 -0.47 -25.82 -8.12
CA LEU A 23 -0.48 -25.46 -9.55
C LEU A 23 0.13 -26.55 -10.45
N TRP A 24 0.91 -27.45 -9.88
CA TRP A 24 1.58 -28.49 -10.65
C TRP A 24 0.62 -29.59 -11.12
N LYS A 25 -0.43 -29.90 -10.36
CA LYS A 25 -1.45 -30.89 -10.78
C LYS A 25 -2.34 -30.36 -11.91
N SER A 26 -2.55 -29.05 -12.00
CA SER A 26 -3.40 -28.43 -13.02
C SER A 26 -2.71 -28.26 -14.38
N ARG A 27 -1.38 -28.16 -14.43
CA ARG A 27 -0.66 -27.89 -15.69
C ARG A 27 -0.44 -29.13 -16.56
N ALA A 28 -0.27 -30.32 -15.99
CA ALA A 28 -0.11 -31.56 -16.75
C ALA A 28 -1.42 -32.06 -17.38
N ASP A 29 -2.57 -31.76 -16.73
CA ASP A 29 -3.89 -32.20 -17.23
C ASP A 29 -4.58 -31.13 -18.11
N ILE A 30 -4.11 -29.88 -18.12
CA ILE A 30 -4.73 -28.78 -18.87
C ILE A 30 -4.07 -28.53 -20.25
N GLU A 31 -2.82 -28.91 -20.47
CA GLU A 31 -2.18 -28.72 -21.79
C GLU A 31 -2.91 -29.39 -22.99
N PRO A 32 -3.55 -30.57 -22.86
CA PRO A 32 -4.34 -31.13 -23.94
C PRO A 32 -5.64 -30.38 -24.21
N ILE A 33 -6.18 -29.65 -23.23
CA ILE A 33 -7.48 -28.94 -23.36
C ILE A 33 -7.29 -27.56 -23.99
N TYR A 34 -6.16 -26.90 -23.74
CA TYR A 34 -5.89 -25.54 -24.29
C TYR A 34 -5.52 -25.54 -25.76
N ARG A 35 -4.98 -26.62 -26.31
CA ARG A 35 -4.66 -26.70 -27.75
C ARG A 35 -5.88 -26.88 -28.67
N LYS A 36 -7.08 -27.17 -28.12
CA LYS A 36 -8.32 -27.41 -28.94
C LYS A 36 -9.34 -26.29 -28.93
N LYS A 37 -9.13 -25.17 -28.18
CA LYS A 37 -10.11 -24.05 -28.11
C LYS A 37 -9.54 -22.70 -28.57
N LYS A 38 -9.00 -22.67 -29.79
CA LYS A 38 -8.64 -21.38 -30.43
C LYS A 38 -9.75 -20.81 -31.33
N HIS A 39 -10.90 -21.45 -31.42
CA HIS A 39 -12.04 -20.93 -32.18
C HIS A 39 -13.35 -21.24 -31.42
N GLY A 40 -14.04 -20.22 -30.98
CA GLY A 40 -15.40 -20.29 -30.41
C GLY A 40 -15.53 -19.74 -28.99
N ARG A 41 -15.56 -18.41 -28.85
CA ARG A 41 -15.99 -17.75 -27.60
C ARG A 41 -17.52 -17.81 -27.52
N THR A 42 -18.04 -18.67 -26.66
CA THR A 42 -19.44 -18.58 -26.20
C THR A 42 -19.45 -17.84 -24.89
N ILE A 43 -20.04 -16.66 -24.89
CA ILE A 43 -20.24 -15.82 -23.71
C ILE A 43 -21.38 -16.44 -22.90
N PHE A 44 -21.06 -17.03 -21.74
CA PHE A 44 -22.05 -17.29 -20.70
C PHE A 44 -22.03 -16.10 -19.74
N MET A 45 -23.03 -15.27 -19.80
CA MET A 45 -23.35 -14.31 -18.74
C MET A 45 -24.03 -15.07 -17.60
N ASP A 46 -23.28 -15.35 -16.54
CA ASP A 46 -23.85 -15.78 -15.27
C ASP A 46 -24.07 -14.53 -14.39
N LYS A 47 -25.33 -14.27 -14.05
CA LYS A 47 -25.84 -13.02 -13.49
C LYS A 47 -25.62 -12.84 -11.96
N THR A 48 -24.66 -13.50 -11.34
CA THR A 48 -24.51 -13.48 -9.88
C THR A 48 -23.06 -13.48 -9.40
N ASN A 49 -22.19 -12.60 -9.92
CA ASN A 49 -20.86 -12.43 -9.31
C ASN A 49 -20.51 -10.95 -9.20
N THR A 50 -20.51 -10.45 -7.98
CA THR A 50 -19.98 -9.14 -7.60
C THR A 50 -18.47 -9.08 -7.83
N SER A 51 -17.98 -7.94 -8.32
CA SER A 51 -16.59 -7.74 -8.74
C SER A 51 -15.60 -7.87 -7.59
N GLY A 52 -14.79 -8.93 -7.57
CA GLY A 52 -13.55 -9.00 -6.82
C GLY A 52 -13.65 -9.12 -5.30
N GLU A 53 -14.71 -9.70 -4.75
CA GLU A 53 -14.84 -9.97 -3.32
C GLU A 53 -13.63 -10.74 -2.76
N GLY A 54 -12.97 -10.20 -1.75
CA GLY A 54 -11.89 -10.85 -1.01
C GLY A 54 -10.52 -10.93 -1.70
N LEU A 55 -10.35 -10.48 -2.95
CA LEU A 55 -9.07 -10.54 -3.65
C LEU A 55 -8.11 -9.46 -3.20
N GLN A 56 -6.95 -9.87 -2.68
CA GLN A 56 -5.80 -8.99 -2.42
C GLN A 56 -4.80 -9.03 -3.58
N PHE A 57 -4.11 -7.90 -3.80
CA PHE A 57 -3.13 -7.76 -4.88
C PHE A 57 -1.79 -7.27 -4.35
N ILE A 58 -0.72 -7.78 -4.98
CA ILE A 58 0.67 -7.38 -4.80
C ILE A 58 1.07 -6.54 -6.00
N PHE A 59 1.72 -5.39 -5.74
CA PHE A 59 2.22 -4.51 -6.79
C PHE A 59 3.73 -4.71 -6.99
N THR A 60 4.18 -4.52 -8.22
CA THR A 60 5.60 -4.55 -8.60
C THR A 60 5.93 -3.32 -9.45
N GLU A 61 7.20 -3.07 -9.73
CA GLU A 61 7.63 -1.94 -10.57
C GLU A 61 6.91 -1.82 -11.92
N LYS A 62 6.41 -2.93 -12.47
CA LYS A 62 5.85 -2.98 -13.83
C LYS A 62 4.46 -3.60 -13.91
N ASP A 63 3.96 -4.19 -12.81
CA ASP A 63 2.81 -5.07 -12.87
C ASP A 63 2.13 -5.25 -11.51
N PHE A 64 1.02 -5.98 -11.46
CA PHE A 64 0.33 -6.40 -10.25
C PHE A 64 -0.11 -7.86 -10.36
N TYR A 65 -0.29 -8.55 -9.23
CA TYR A 65 -0.64 -9.96 -9.17
C TYR A 65 -1.60 -10.21 -8.02
N PRO A 66 -2.59 -11.13 -8.17
CA PRO A 66 -3.40 -11.55 -7.04
C PRO A 66 -2.51 -12.22 -5.98
N ASP A 67 -2.71 -11.87 -4.70
CA ASP A 67 -2.01 -12.49 -3.58
C ASP A 67 -2.58 -13.89 -3.29
N ALA A 68 -1.80 -14.72 -2.59
CA ALA A 68 -2.25 -16.04 -2.20
C ALA A 68 -3.48 -15.98 -1.28
N PRO A 69 -4.46 -16.90 -1.39
CA PRO A 69 -5.65 -16.88 -0.54
C PRO A 69 -5.27 -17.06 0.93
N SER A 70 -5.87 -16.27 1.80
CA SER A 70 -5.85 -16.53 3.23
C SER A 70 -6.78 -17.70 3.53
N LEU A 71 -6.42 -18.57 4.50
CA LEU A 71 -7.15 -19.82 4.85
C LEU A 71 -8.60 -19.60 5.37
N GLN A 72 -9.15 -18.40 5.28
CA GLN A 72 -10.48 -18.02 5.79
C GLN A 72 -11.45 -17.51 4.71
N GLU A 73 -11.06 -17.51 3.43
CA GLU A 73 -11.93 -17.00 2.36
C GLU A 73 -12.73 -18.12 1.73
N GLU A 74 -14.01 -18.19 2.05
CA GLU A 74 -14.99 -19.07 1.41
C GLU A 74 -15.55 -18.42 0.12
N SER A 75 -15.40 -19.14 -0.99
CA SER A 75 -16.28 -19.26 -2.17
C SER A 75 -16.62 -18.10 -3.13
N GLY A 76 -16.32 -16.84 -2.91
CA GLY A 76 -16.63 -15.76 -3.88
C GLY A 76 -15.47 -15.33 -4.79
N GLY A 77 -14.24 -15.34 -4.28
CA GLY A 77 -13.05 -14.83 -4.98
C GLY A 77 -12.44 -15.73 -6.05
N ASP A 78 -12.79 -17.01 -6.11
CA ASP A 78 -12.11 -17.99 -6.97
C ASP A 78 -12.34 -17.74 -8.48
N ALA A 79 -13.50 -17.26 -8.89
CA ALA A 79 -13.80 -16.99 -10.29
C ALA A 79 -13.00 -15.77 -10.82
N TRP A 80 -12.90 -14.70 -10.03
CA TRP A 80 -12.10 -13.53 -10.38
C TRP A 80 -10.61 -13.82 -10.32
N ARG A 81 -10.15 -14.56 -9.33
CA ARG A 81 -8.76 -15.02 -9.22
C ARG A 81 -8.31 -15.73 -10.48
N SER A 82 -9.10 -16.72 -10.94
CA SER A 82 -8.83 -17.46 -12.17
C SER A 82 -8.76 -16.56 -13.40
N ARG A 83 -9.59 -15.51 -13.48
CA ARG A 83 -9.53 -14.50 -14.55
C ARG A 83 -8.24 -13.69 -14.51
N PHE A 84 -7.82 -13.21 -13.32
CA PHE A 84 -6.56 -12.46 -13.15
C PHE A 84 -5.31 -13.32 -13.39
N GLU A 85 -5.35 -14.59 -13.07
CA GLU A 85 -4.27 -15.54 -13.38
C GLU A 85 -4.18 -15.85 -14.87
N ALA A 86 -5.31 -15.91 -15.57
CA ALA A 86 -5.36 -16.17 -17.01
C ALA A 86 -4.88 -14.96 -17.83
N ASP A 87 -5.45 -13.79 -17.60
CA ASP A 87 -5.04 -12.51 -18.20
C ASP A 87 -5.42 -11.36 -17.28
N ARG A 88 -4.46 -10.87 -16.50
CA ARG A 88 -4.68 -9.86 -15.47
C ARG A 88 -5.19 -8.53 -15.99
N TYR A 89 -4.73 -8.09 -17.15
CA TYR A 89 -5.16 -6.82 -17.71
C TYR A 89 -6.55 -6.91 -18.34
N TYR A 90 -6.86 -8.05 -18.94
CA TYR A 90 -8.21 -8.31 -19.42
C TYR A 90 -9.21 -8.41 -18.26
N ALA A 91 -8.84 -9.07 -17.17
CA ALA A 91 -9.65 -9.13 -15.96
C ALA A 91 -9.81 -7.73 -15.33
N LEU A 92 -8.74 -6.93 -15.25
CA LEU A 92 -8.81 -5.55 -14.77
C LEU A 92 -9.73 -4.70 -15.66
N TYR A 93 -9.64 -4.85 -16.99
CA TYR A 93 -10.52 -4.16 -17.92
C TYR A 93 -11.98 -4.54 -17.71
N GLN A 94 -12.28 -5.82 -17.52
CA GLN A 94 -13.65 -6.30 -17.25
C GLN A 94 -14.17 -5.81 -15.90
N MET A 95 -13.32 -5.73 -14.89
CA MET A 95 -13.67 -5.26 -13.53
C MET A 95 -14.29 -3.85 -13.55
N GLY A 96 -13.82 -2.95 -14.42
CA GLY A 96 -14.36 -1.59 -14.53
C GLY A 96 -15.77 -1.49 -15.10
N PHE A 97 -16.31 -2.56 -15.71
CA PHE A 97 -17.69 -2.60 -16.21
C PHE A 97 -18.69 -3.15 -15.19
N GLU A 98 -18.21 -3.73 -14.10
CA GLU A 98 -19.06 -4.32 -13.07
C GLU A 98 -19.33 -3.31 -11.94
N GLU A 99 -20.38 -3.56 -11.15
CA GLU A 99 -20.65 -2.79 -9.95
C GLU A 99 -19.58 -3.04 -8.88
N ARG A 100 -19.30 -2.03 -8.08
CA ARG A 100 -18.34 -2.15 -6.99
C ARG A 100 -18.80 -3.20 -5.99
N SER A 101 -17.93 -4.12 -5.61
CA SER A 101 -18.21 -5.14 -4.60
C SER A 101 -18.63 -4.53 -3.25
N GLU A 102 -19.52 -5.19 -2.53
CA GLU A 102 -19.96 -4.76 -1.18
C GLU A 102 -18.83 -4.89 -0.14
N ASN A 103 -17.89 -5.85 -0.31
CA ASN A 103 -16.77 -6.09 0.59
C ASN A 103 -15.41 -6.13 -0.14
N PRO A 104 -14.97 -5.03 -0.77
CA PRO A 104 -13.73 -5.02 -1.51
C PRO A 104 -12.51 -4.96 -0.57
N THR A 105 -11.41 -5.62 -0.96
CA THR A 105 -10.11 -5.38 -0.33
C THR A 105 -9.57 -4.00 -0.72
N ALA A 106 -8.65 -3.46 0.07
CA ALA A 106 -8.06 -2.16 -0.22
C ALA A 106 -7.32 -2.12 -1.58
N SER A 107 -6.55 -3.17 -1.89
CA SER A 107 -5.85 -3.29 -3.18
C SER A 107 -6.79 -3.59 -4.35
N GLY A 108 -7.85 -4.37 -4.12
CA GLY A 108 -8.93 -4.62 -5.09
C GLY A 108 -9.70 -3.34 -5.40
N SER A 109 -10.09 -2.56 -4.38
CA SER A 109 -10.74 -1.25 -4.53
C SER A 109 -9.89 -0.27 -5.34
N PHE A 110 -8.58 -0.26 -5.12
CA PHE A 110 -7.67 0.59 -5.87
C PHE A 110 -7.62 0.19 -7.35
N LEU A 111 -7.50 -1.11 -7.66
CA LEU A 111 -7.48 -1.57 -9.04
C LEU A 111 -8.83 -1.32 -9.75
N TYR A 112 -9.94 -1.49 -9.04
CA TYR A 112 -11.25 -1.09 -9.53
C TYR A 112 -11.27 0.40 -9.89
N LEU A 113 -10.81 1.26 -8.98
CA LEU A 113 -10.73 2.71 -9.22
C LEU A 113 -9.85 3.07 -10.42
N VAL A 114 -8.73 2.36 -10.62
CA VAL A 114 -7.85 2.54 -11.80
C VAL A 114 -8.61 2.20 -13.08
N SER A 115 -9.34 1.08 -13.10
CA SER A 115 -10.11 0.67 -14.29
C SER A 115 -11.31 1.57 -14.55
N ASP A 116 -12.06 1.94 -13.52
CA ASP A 116 -13.18 2.87 -13.61
C ASP A 116 -12.74 4.26 -14.12
N THR A 117 -11.63 4.78 -13.58
CA THR A 117 -11.05 6.04 -14.04
C THR A 117 -10.63 5.96 -15.52
N PHE A 118 -10.03 4.83 -15.95
CA PHE A 118 -9.70 4.60 -17.35
C PHE A 118 -10.95 4.64 -18.22
N LEU A 119 -12.02 3.95 -17.85
CA LEU A 119 -13.27 3.93 -18.62
C LEU A 119 -13.94 5.30 -18.65
N ARG A 120 -13.94 6.05 -17.56
CA ARG A 120 -14.42 7.44 -17.53
C ARG A 120 -13.59 8.34 -18.44
N CYS A 121 -12.27 8.22 -18.44
CA CYS A 121 -11.42 8.96 -19.38
C CYS A 121 -11.71 8.59 -20.84
N LEU A 122 -11.96 7.30 -21.11
CA LEU A 122 -12.31 6.81 -22.44
C LEU A 122 -13.67 7.36 -22.92
N THR A 123 -14.72 7.29 -22.08
CA THR A 123 -16.08 7.74 -22.44
C THR A 123 -16.20 9.25 -22.63
N ARG A 124 -15.35 10.04 -21.96
CA ARG A 124 -15.30 11.50 -22.10
C ARG A 124 -14.64 11.99 -23.39
N LEU A 125 -14.06 11.10 -24.20
CA LEU A 125 -13.39 11.51 -25.44
C LEU A 125 -14.42 11.89 -26.53
N PRO A 126 -14.40 13.15 -27.01
CA PRO A 126 -15.39 13.61 -28.01
C PRO A 126 -15.35 12.85 -29.34
N GLU A 127 -14.18 12.26 -29.65
CA GLU A 127 -13.92 11.56 -30.91
C GLU A 127 -13.98 10.03 -30.77
N LEU A 128 -14.48 9.50 -29.65
CA LEU A 128 -14.41 8.06 -29.33
C LEU A 128 -15.02 7.19 -30.46
N GLU A 129 -16.21 7.54 -30.95
CA GLU A 129 -16.89 6.82 -32.04
C GLU A 129 -16.16 6.93 -33.37
N LEU A 130 -15.44 8.02 -33.58
CA LEU A 130 -14.71 8.31 -34.82
C LEU A 130 -13.35 7.64 -34.85
N ALA A 131 -12.66 7.72 -33.73
CA ALA A 131 -11.30 7.20 -33.58
C ALA A 131 -11.31 5.69 -33.42
N ARG A 132 -12.37 5.13 -32.78
CA ARG A 132 -12.51 3.68 -32.50
C ARG A 132 -11.17 3.05 -32.05
N GLU A 133 -10.63 2.16 -32.86
CA GLU A 133 -9.32 1.49 -32.55
C GLU A 133 -8.11 2.42 -32.64
N LYS A 134 -8.24 3.66 -33.10
CA LYS A 134 -7.17 4.68 -33.14
C LYS A 134 -7.22 5.67 -31.99
N VAL A 135 -8.19 5.54 -31.09
CA VAL A 135 -8.34 6.42 -29.94
C VAL A 135 -7.09 6.45 -29.05
N GLU A 136 -6.73 7.62 -28.58
CA GLU A 136 -5.71 7.82 -27.54
C GLU A 136 -6.36 8.33 -26.25
N VAL A 137 -6.10 7.65 -25.14
CA VAL A 137 -6.57 8.05 -23.81
C VAL A 137 -5.38 8.62 -23.05
N LYS A 138 -5.48 9.88 -22.65
CA LYS A 138 -4.54 10.52 -21.71
C LYS A 138 -5.30 10.82 -20.44
N ALA A 139 -4.82 10.28 -19.31
CA ALA A 139 -5.32 10.68 -18.02
C ALA A 139 -4.97 12.14 -17.77
N LEU A 140 -5.88 12.92 -17.24
CA LEU A 140 -5.61 14.27 -16.75
C LEU A 140 -4.69 14.19 -15.54
N GLU A 141 -3.88 15.22 -15.29
CA GLU A 141 -3.00 15.25 -14.11
C GLU A 141 -3.81 15.09 -12.81
N GLU A 142 -5.00 15.66 -12.75
CA GLU A 142 -5.94 15.56 -11.63
C GLU A 142 -6.41 14.11 -11.37
N ASP A 143 -6.72 13.35 -12.43
CA ASP A 143 -7.11 11.93 -12.32
C ASP A 143 -5.93 11.08 -11.82
N VAL A 144 -4.71 11.36 -12.30
CA VAL A 144 -3.49 10.67 -11.85
C VAL A 144 -3.19 10.99 -10.38
N GLU A 145 -3.32 12.25 -9.97
CA GLU A 145 -3.13 12.65 -8.56
C GLU A 145 -4.17 11.99 -7.65
N ALA A 146 -5.44 11.95 -8.08
CA ALA A 146 -6.50 11.27 -7.33
C ALA A 146 -6.20 9.78 -7.14
N LEU A 147 -5.74 9.09 -8.20
CA LEU A 147 -5.32 7.69 -8.12
C LEU A 147 -4.11 7.51 -7.21
N LEU A 148 -3.12 8.41 -7.25
CA LEU A 148 -1.94 8.33 -6.39
C LEU A 148 -2.29 8.53 -4.91
N ARG A 149 -3.26 9.38 -4.60
CA ARG A 149 -3.78 9.54 -3.22
C ARG A 149 -4.51 8.30 -2.72
N ALA A 150 -5.14 7.55 -3.62
CA ALA A 150 -5.88 6.34 -3.32
C ALA A 150 -5.02 5.07 -3.24
N VAL A 151 -3.70 5.16 -3.49
CA VAL A 151 -2.79 3.99 -3.45
C VAL A 151 -2.87 3.33 -2.06
N PRO A 152 -3.25 2.04 -2.00
CA PRO A 152 -3.45 1.35 -0.74
C PRO A 152 -2.13 1.02 -0.06
N PHE A 153 -2.20 0.75 1.23
CA PHE A 153 -1.09 0.15 1.97
C PHE A 153 -1.06 -1.37 1.70
N ALA A 154 -0.40 -1.76 0.61
CA ALA A 154 -0.29 -3.14 0.15
C ALA A 154 1.16 -3.46 -0.25
N ILE A 155 1.49 -4.75 -0.35
CA ILE A 155 2.85 -5.19 -0.72
C ILE A 155 3.20 -4.62 -2.10
N GLY A 156 4.32 -3.89 -2.16
CA GLY A 156 4.82 -3.27 -3.39
C GLY A 156 4.10 -2.00 -3.84
N ALA A 157 3.17 -1.48 -3.03
CA ALA A 157 2.45 -0.23 -3.33
C ALA A 157 3.38 0.98 -3.52
N GLU A 158 4.60 0.93 -2.97
CA GLU A 158 5.65 1.92 -3.20
C GLU A 158 6.10 2.04 -4.66
N HIS A 159 5.80 1.05 -5.50
CA HIS A 159 6.10 1.08 -6.94
C HIS A 159 5.02 1.78 -7.76
N VAL A 160 3.86 2.06 -7.18
CA VAL A 160 2.76 2.72 -7.88
C VAL A 160 3.02 4.22 -7.94
N ASP A 161 3.47 4.66 -9.09
CA ASP A 161 3.70 6.07 -9.43
C ASP A 161 2.90 6.46 -10.69
N GLY A 162 3.00 7.72 -11.11
CA GLY A 162 2.32 8.20 -12.34
C GLY A 162 2.75 7.44 -13.61
N LYS A 163 3.98 6.92 -13.66
CA LYS A 163 4.45 6.11 -14.79
C LYS A 163 3.83 4.72 -14.80
N TRP A 164 3.64 4.15 -13.61
CA TRP A 164 2.95 2.88 -13.43
C TRP A 164 1.49 2.99 -13.89
N ILE A 165 0.76 4.01 -13.44
CA ILE A 165 -0.63 4.27 -13.86
C ILE A 165 -0.71 4.44 -15.38
N ALA A 166 0.17 5.25 -15.97
CA ALA A 166 0.22 5.44 -17.42
C ALA A 166 0.53 4.14 -18.19
N ALA A 167 1.33 3.24 -17.61
CA ALA A 167 1.62 1.93 -18.21
C ALA A 167 0.39 1.01 -18.17
N VAL A 168 -0.36 1.00 -17.06
CA VAL A 168 -1.63 0.27 -16.94
C VAL A 168 -2.65 0.80 -17.95
N PHE A 169 -2.86 2.12 -18.03
CA PHE A 169 -3.78 2.73 -18.99
C PHE A 169 -3.46 2.36 -20.44
N ARG A 170 -2.19 2.34 -20.82
CA ARG A 170 -1.76 1.89 -22.16
C ARG A 170 -2.14 0.44 -22.45
N ARG A 171 -2.09 -0.44 -21.46
CA ARG A 171 -2.46 -1.85 -21.61
C ARG A 171 -3.97 -2.02 -21.68
N LEU A 172 -4.74 -1.30 -20.87
CA LEU A 172 -6.21 -1.28 -20.94
C LEU A 172 -6.68 -0.72 -22.29
N LEU A 173 -6.03 0.34 -22.78
CA LEU A 173 -6.32 0.92 -24.10
C LEU A 173 -6.05 -0.07 -25.25
N LYS A 174 -4.99 -0.87 -25.14
CA LYS A 174 -4.70 -1.91 -26.12
C LYS A 174 -5.82 -2.95 -26.18
N ILE A 175 -6.33 -3.38 -25.02
CA ILE A 175 -7.45 -4.32 -24.91
C ILE A 175 -8.71 -3.72 -25.54
N PHE A 176 -9.05 -2.48 -25.19
CA PHE A 176 -10.19 -1.79 -25.79
C PHE A 176 -10.07 -1.73 -27.33
N ARG A 177 -8.90 -1.36 -27.85
CA ARG A 177 -8.66 -1.29 -29.30
C ARG A 177 -8.80 -2.64 -30.00
N GLU A 178 -8.37 -3.71 -29.38
CA GLU A 178 -8.49 -5.09 -29.90
C GLU A 178 -9.95 -5.54 -29.92
N GLU A 179 -10.71 -5.26 -28.86
CA GLU A 179 -12.13 -5.64 -28.77
C GLU A 179 -13.00 -4.81 -29.72
N ILE A 180 -12.81 -3.49 -29.76
CA ILE A 180 -13.64 -2.63 -30.61
C ILE A 180 -13.38 -2.86 -32.10
N ARG A 181 -12.17 -3.27 -32.48
CA ARG A 181 -11.86 -3.64 -33.88
C ARG A 181 -12.69 -4.82 -34.37
N GLY A 182 -13.01 -5.77 -33.51
CA GLY A 182 -13.82 -6.94 -33.82
C GLY A 182 -15.32 -6.71 -33.68
N TYR A 183 -15.74 -5.57 -33.13
CA TYR A 183 -17.12 -5.27 -32.82
C TYR A 183 -17.80 -4.54 -34.00
N GLN A 184 -18.95 -5.04 -34.47
CA GLN A 184 -19.63 -4.49 -35.68
C GLN A 184 -20.62 -3.34 -35.37
N GLY A 185 -20.98 -3.14 -34.08
CA GLY A 185 -21.85 -2.05 -33.63
C GLY A 185 -21.10 -0.74 -33.39
N THR A 186 -21.81 0.27 -32.84
CA THR A 186 -21.21 1.52 -32.38
C THR A 186 -20.43 1.29 -31.08
N VAL A 187 -19.48 2.18 -30.72
CA VAL A 187 -18.76 2.12 -29.47
C VAL A 187 -19.72 2.26 -28.30
N GLU A 188 -20.75 3.09 -28.44
CA GLU A 188 -21.84 3.24 -27.48
C GLU A 188 -22.55 1.90 -27.22
N MET A 189 -22.96 1.20 -28.29
CA MET A 189 -23.57 -0.13 -28.15
C MET A 189 -22.64 -1.11 -27.41
N TYR A 190 -21.35 -1.13 -27.78
CA TYR A 190 -20.35 -1.97 -27.13
C TYR A 190 -20.25 -1.69 -25.63
N LEU A 191 -20.18 -0.43 -25.20
CA LEU A 191 -20.09 -0.03 -23.80
C LEU A 191 -21.39 -0.34 -23.06
N THR A 192 -22.56 -0.05 -23.65
CA THR A 192 -23.87 -0.32 -23.06
C THR A 192 -24.15 -1.82 -22.88
N GLU A 193 -23.69 -2.67 -23.81
CA GLU A 193 -23.78 -4.13 -23.69
C GLU A 193 -22.94 -4.67 -22.54
N LYS A 194 -21.80 -4.02 -22.24
CA LYS A 194 -20.91 -4.43 -21.15
C LYS A 194 -21.31 -3.88 -19.79
N SER A 195 -21.91 -2.70 -19.74
CA SER A 195 -22.35 -2.07 -18.48
C SER A 195 -23.54 -1.15 -18.72
N GLN A 196 -24.55 -1.26 -17.85
CA GLN A 196 -25.72 -0.35 -17.87
C GLN A 196 -25.40 1.04 -17.31
N HIS A 197 -24.25 1.22 -16.65
CA HIS A 197 -23.85 2.47 -15.98
C HIS A 197 -22.95 3.35 -16.85
N LEU A 198 -22.37 2.82 -17.94
CA LEU A 198 -21.49 3.55 -18.83
C LEU A 198 -22.26 4.05 -20.06
N HIS A 199 -22.59 5.33 -20.04
CA HIS A 199 -23.19 6.00 -21.20
C HIS A 199 -22.15 6.84 -21.92
N VAL A 200 -22.09 6.73 -23.24
CA VAL A 200 -21.37 7.70 -24.08
C VAL A 200 -22.28 8.92 -24.22
N PRO A 201 -21.88 10.11 -23.72
CA PRO A 201 -22.73 11.30 -23.82
C PRO A 201 -23.05 11.63 -25.28
N GLU A 202 -24.32 11.87 -25.59
CA GLU A 202 -24.72 12.34 -26.92
C GLU A 202 -24.12 13.74 -27.22
N ARG A 203 -24.07 14.13 -28.48
CA ARG A 203 -23.27 15.21 -29.05
C ARG A 203 -23.71 16.62 -28.69
N ILE A 204 -24.36 16.84 -27.55
CA ILE A 204 -24.73 18.15 -27.03
C ILE A 204 -23.74 18.62 -26.01
N PHE A 205 -23.35 19.87 -26.09
CA PHE A 205 -22.44 20.50 -25.14
C PHE A 205 -23.05 21.79 -24.62
N PHE A 206 -23.06 21.93 -23.30
CA PHE A 206 -23.36 23.19 -22.64
C PHE A 206 -22.02 23.88 -22.28
N HIS A 207 -21.88 25.11 -22.67
CA HIS A 207 -20.71 25.93 -22.41
C HIS A 207 -21.10 27.04 -21.46
N LEU A 208 -20.44 27.11 -20.32
CA LEU A 208 -20.47 28.25 -19.40
C LEU A 208 -19.12 28.93 -19.44
N VAL A 209 -19.08 30.21 -19.82
CA VAL A 209 -17.83 30.98 -19.98
C VAL A 209 -17.95 32.25 -19.15
N GLU A 210 -16.85 32.63 -18.48
CA GLU A 210 -16.78 33.87 -17.74
C GLU A 210 -16.66 35.09 -18.68
N ASN A 211 -17.41 36.14 -18.38
CA ASN A 211 -17.33 37.45 -19.03
C ASN A 211 -16.92 38.48 -17.97
N ARG A 212 -15.70 38.98 -18.03
CA ARG A 212 -15.17 39.94 -17.03
C ARG A 212 -15.70 41.35 -17.27
N GLY A 213 -16.27 41.97 -16.23
CA GLY A 213 -16.60 43.38 -16.19
C GLY A 213 -18.01 43.74 -16.62
N ASP A 214 -18.96 42.84 -16.58
CA ASP A 214 -20.37 43.06 -16.91
C ASP A 214 -21.30 42.75 -15.71
N GLU A 215 -22.49 43.29 -15.70
CA GLU A 215 -23.59 42.95 -14.78
C GLU A 215 -24.00 41.48 -14.92
N TYR A 216 -23.74 40.85 -16.09
CA TYR A 216 -23.92 39.44 -16.39
C TYR A 216 -22.55 38.77 -16.59
N PRO A 217 -21.93 38.32 -15.49
CA PRO A 217 -20.56 37.85 -15.52
C PRO A 217 -20.36 36.48 -16.19
N PHE A 218 -21.40 35.84 -16.64
CA PHE A 218 -21.34 34.56 -17.34
C PHE A 218 -22.10 34.59 -18.66
N ALA A 219 -21.60 33.80 -19.61
CA ALA A 219 -22.26 33.51 -20.87
C ALA A 219 -22.53 32.01 -20.99
N PHE A 220 -23.73 31.64 -21.41
CA PHE A 220 -24.16 30.27 -21.67
C PHE A 220 -24.42 30.05 -23.13
N LEU A 221 -23.98 28.90 -23.66
CA LEU A 221 -24.21 28.50 -25.04
C LEU A 221 -24.38 26.99 -25.15
N ALA A 222 -25.48 26.53 -25.72
CA ALA A 222 -25.69 25.15 -26.11
C ALA A 222 -25.17 24.92 -27.55
N THR A 223 -24.33 23.91 -27.75
CA THR A 223 -23.79 23.50 -29.04
C THR A 223 -23.98 22.00 -29.28
N TYR A 224 -23.92 21.59 -30.51
CA TYR A 224 -23.81 20.18 -30.89
C TYR A 224 -22.58 19.96 -31.76
N ALA A 225 -22.06 18.73 -31.72
CA ALA A 225 -20.91 18.36 -32.54
C ALA A 225 -21.37 17.87 -33.93
N THR A 226 -20.90 18.52 -34.99
CA THR A 226 -21.09 18.11 -36.40
C THR A 226 -19.73 17.98 -37.09
N ARG A 227 -19.70 17.34 -38.28
CA ARG A 227 -18.47 17.20 -39.06
C ARG A 227 -18.49 18.15 -40.26
N ASP A 228 -17.34 18.76 -40.52
CA ASP A 228 -17.14 19.47 -41.77
C ASP A 228 -16.83 18.49 -42.94
N ALA A 229 -16.76 19.03 -44.14
CA ALA A 229 -16.47 18.25 -45.36
C ALA A 229 -15.09 17.54 -45.35
N ALA A 230 -14.19 17.93 -44.44
CA ALA A 230 -12.89 17.32 -44.23
C ALA A 230 -12.92 16.26 -43.09
N GLY A 231 -14.09 15.97 -42.49
CA GLY A 231 -14.26 15.03 -41.38
C GLY A 231 -13.88 15.56 -40.00
N LYS A 232 -13.52 16.86 -39.87
CA LYS A 232 -13.14 17.49 -38.61
C LYS A 232 -14.38 17.86 -37.82
N VAL A 233 -14.39 17.54 -36.52
CA VAL A 233 -15.48 17.88 -35.60
C VAL A 233 -15.52 19.38 -35.36
N ARG A 234 -16.69 19.97 -35.54
CA ARG A 234 -16.97 21.36 -35.21
C ARG A 234 -18.13 21.45 -34.22
N HIS A 235 -18.03 22.38 -33.29
CA HIS A 235 -19.11 22.73 -32.37
C HIS A 235 -19.91 23.87 -32.98
N VAL A 236 -21.16 23.60 -33.25
CA VAL A 236 -22.07 24.57 -33.90
C VAL A 236 -23.21 24.90 -32.91
N PRO A 237 -23.67 26.18 -32.83
CA PRO A 237 -24.81 26.48 -31.95
C PRO A 237 -26.03 25.62 -32.23
N LEU A 238 -26.70 25.19 -31.15
CA LEU A 238 -27.76 24.21 -31.18
C LEU A 238 -28.92 24.59 -32.13
N LYS A 239 -29.16 25.89 -32.37
CA LYS A 239 -30.18 26.38 -33.31
C LYS A 239 -30.05 25.78 -34.73
N TYR A 240 -28.83 25.48 -35.16
CA TYR A 240 -28.59 24.92 -36.48
C TYR A 240 -28.90 23.42 -36.58
N ALA A 241 -28.95 22.70 -35.47
CA ALA A 241 -29.34 21.27 -35.43
C ALA A 241 -30.77 21.06 -35.92
N LEU A 242 -31.68 21.97 -35.59
CA LEU A 242 -33.07 21.93 -36.07
C LEU A 242 -33.18 21.99 -37.57
N THR A 243 -32.27 22.70 -38.25
CA THR A 243 -32.22 22.84 -39.69
C THR A 243 -31.48 21.68 -40.34
N GLU A 244 -30.37 21.26 -39.78
CA GLU A 244 -29.50 20.19 -40.30
C GLU A 244 -30.17 18.82 -40.22
N TYR A 245 -30.90 18.53 -39.14
CA TYR A 245 -31.56 17.23 -38.90
C TYR A 245 -33.07 17.23 -39.29
N LYS A 246 -33.53 18.21 -40.07
CA LYS A 246 -34.93 18.32 -40.47
C LYS A 246 -35.49 17.07 -41.14
N ASP A 247 -34.68 16.43 -41.95
CA ASP A 247 -35.00 15.21 -42.66
C ASP A 247 -34.53 13.90 -41.93
N GLU A 248 -33.81 14.01 -40.82
CA GLU A 248 -33.30 12.89 -39.99
C GLU A 248 -34.03 12.82 -38.64
N ARG A 249 -35.28 12.42 -38.68
CA ARG A 249 -36.24 12.46 -37.55
C ARG A 249 -35.73 11.73 -36.30
N ASP A 250 -35.03 10.60 -36.45
CA ASP A 250 -34.53 9.80 -35.33
C ASP A 250 -33.37 10.51 -34.60
N LYS A 251 -32.50 11.22 -35.34
CA LYS A 251 -31.42 12.00 -34.72
C LYS A 251 -31.95 13.22 -33.99
N LEU A 252 -32.96 13.89 -34.57
CA LEU A 252 -33.61 15.02 -33.94
C LEU A 252 -34.34 14.62 -32.66
N LEU A 253 -35.05 13.47 -32.65
CA LEU A 253 -35.73 12.95 -31.47
C LEU A 253 -34.76 12.59 -30.35
N LYS A 254 -33.61 11.95 -30.66
CA LYS A 254 -32.57 11.66 -29.69
C LYS A 254 -32.01 12.94 -29.05
N LEU A 255 -31.72 13.95 -29.88
CA LEU A 255 -31.19 15.21 -29.41
C LEU A 255 -32.16 15.95 -28.48
N LEU A 256 -33.45 15.99 -28.86
CA LEU A 256 -34.49 16.58 -28.02
C LEU A 256 -34.77 15.77 -26.74
N SER A 257 -34.60 14.45 -26.77
CA SER A 257 -34.76 13.59 -25.61
C SER A 257 -33.69 13.88 -24.53
N CYS A 258 -32.44 14.14 -24.93
CA CYS A 258 -31.39 14.53 -23.97
C CYS A 258 -31.68 15.89 -23.33
N LEU A 259 -32.16 16.87 -24.13
CA LEU A 259 -32.53 18.18 -23.61
C LEU A 259 -33.70 18.09 -22.62
N ASN A 260 -34.72 17.28 -22.94
CA ASN A 260 -35.86 17.06 -22.04
C ASN A 260 -35.41 16.43 -20.69
N ARG A 261 -34.56 15.42 -20.75
CA ARG A 261 -33.98 14.83 -19.51
C ARG A 261 -33.20 15.84 -18.68
N ALA A 262 -32.43 16.73 -19.32
CA ALA A 262 -31.72 17.78 -18.63
C ALA A 262 -32.69 18.85 -18.04
N ALA A 263 -33.80 19.12 -18.71
CA ALA A 263 -34.85 20.00 -18.19
C ALA A 263 -35.59 19.39 -16.98
N GLU A 264 -35.73 18.06 -16.92
CA GLU A 264 -36.33 17.37 -15.76
C GLU A 264 -35.49 17.52 -14.48
N VAL A 265 -34.17 17.65 -14.62
CA VAL A 265 -33.24 17.76 -13.48
C VAL A 265 -32.82 19.21 -13.18
N SER A 266 -33.10 20.17 -14.03
CA SER A 266 -32.73 21.58 -13.88
C SER A 266 -33.82 22.52 -14.29
N GLU A 267 -34.40 23.24 -13.31
CA GLU A 267 -35.44 24.25 -13.56
C GLU A 267 -34.95 25.37 -14.49
N LEU A 268 -33.67 25.76 -14.38
CA LEU A 268 -33.06 26.76 -15.27
C LEU A 268 -33.06 26.28 -16.73
N ILE A 269 -32.67 25.04 -16.95
CA ILE A 269 -32.68 24.45 -18.32
C ILE A 269 -34.11 24.31 -18.84
N ALA A 270 -35.06 23.92 -17.98
CA ALA A 270 -36.48 23.87 -18.33
C ALA A 270 -36.99 25.26 -18.80
N GLY A 271 -36.71 26.33 -18.05
CA GLY A 271 -37.06 27.70 -18.43
C GLY A 271 -36.47 28.15 -19.77
N PHE A 272 -35.19 27.83 -20.05
CA PHE A 272 -34.56 28.13 -21.32
C PHE A 272 -35.15 27.33 -22.48
N MET A 273 -35.68 26.15 -22.26
CA MET A 273 -36.35 25.34 -23.25
C MET A 273 -37.76 25.88 -23.55
N GLU A 274 -38.52 26.23 -22.51
CA GLU A 274 -39.89 26.76 -22.65
C GLU A 274 -39.88 28.15 -23.32
N SER A 275 -38.92 29.01 -22.99
CA SER A 275 -38.76 30.32 -23.63
C SER A 275 -38.18 30.27 -25.06
N GLY A 276 -37.55 29.13 -25.42
CA GLY A 276 -36.79 28.97 -26.65
C GLY A 276 -35.43 29.63 -26.66
N GLU A 277 -34.99 30.19 -25.52
CA GLU A 277 -33.69 30.86 -25.37
C GLU A 277 -32.53 29.87 -25.44
N MET A 278 -32.74 28.60 -25.16
CA MET A 278 -31.76 27.53 -25.28
C MET A 278 -31.00 27.47 -26.59
N PHE A 279 -31.62 27.97 -27.67
CA PHE A 279 -31.05 27.98 -29.01
C PHE A 279 -30.19 29.21 -29.33
N HIS A 280 -30.04 30.14 -28.39
CA HIS A 280 -29.27 31.39 -28.52
C HIS A 280 -28.20 31.50 -27.45
N PRO A 281 -27.14 32.30 -27.68
CA PRO A 281 -26.23 32.64 -26.60
C PRO A 281 -26.95 33.47 -25.55
N LEU A 282 -26.82 33.07 -24.28
CA LEU A 282 -27.45 33.74 -23.14
C LEU A 282 -26.41 34.42 -22.25
N ARG A 283 -26.81 35.50 -21.61
CA ARG A 283 -26.04 36.12 -20.53
C ARG A 283 -26.67 35.72 -19.21
N LEU A 284 -25.86 35.22 -18.29
CA LEU A 284 -26.30 34.74 -16.98
C LEU A 284 -25.77 35.64 -15.87
N THR A 285 -26.61 35.86 -14.87
CA THR A 285 -26.25 36.41 -13.59
C THR A 285 -25.38 35.42 -12.82
N ALA A 286 -24.71 35.84 -11.75
CA ALA A 286 -23.96 34.95 -10.89
C ALA A 286 -24.86 33.87 -10.26
N GLN A 287 -26.12 34.17 -9.93
CA GLN A 287 -27.07 33.25 -9.36
C GLN A 287 -27.49 32.16 -10.37
N GLU A 288 -27.88 32.52 -11.57
CA GLU A 288 -28.23 31.57 -12.63
C GLU A 288 -27.05 30.66 -12.99
N ALA A 289 -25.84 31.22 -13.06
CA ALA A 289 -24.64 30.42 -13.26
C ALA A 289 -24.39 29.43 -12.11
N TYR A 290 -24.67 29.83 -10.87
CA TYR A 290 -24.57 28.94 -9.72
C TYR A 290 -25.59 27.81 -9.76
N ASP A 291 -26.85 28.11 -10.09
CA ASP A 291 -27.91 27.13 -10.21
C ASP A 291 -27.61 26.09 -11.32
N PHE A 292 -27.01 26.53 -12.42
CA PHE A 292 -26.51 25.64 -13.45
C PHE A 292 -25.34 24.78 -12.95
N LEU A 293 -24.35 25.40 -12.32
CA LEU A 293 -23.14 24.72 -11.84
C LEU A 293 -23.44 23.66 -10.77
N LYS A 294 -24.43 23.90 -9.92
CA LYS A 294 -24.87 22.98 -8.87
C LYS A 294 -25.51 21.70 -9.44
N ARG A 295 -26.10 21.77 -10.63
CA ARG A 295 -26.81 20.65 -11.27
C ARG A 295 -26.00 19.96 -12.39
N ILE A 296 -24.70 20.26 -12.52
CA ILE A 296 -23.86 19.71 -13.58
C ILE A 296 -23.84 18.18 -13.57
N GLU A 297 -23.66 17.56 -12.41
CA GLU A 297 -23.60 16.09 -12.30
C GLU A 297 -24.89 15.45 -12.81
N ASP A 298 -26.05 16.02 -12.47
CA ASP A 298 -27.35 15.55 -12.94
C ASP A 298 -27.54 15.77 -14.46
N ILE A 299 -27.09 16.92 -14.97
CA ILE A 299 -27.15 17.26 -16.40
C ILE A 299 -26.21 16.35 -17.22
N GLU A 300 -25.01 16.04 -16.71
CA GLU A 300 -24.09 15.10 -17.37
C GLU A 300 -24.64 13.65 -17.34
N GLN A 301 -25.34 13.24 -16.29
CA GLN A 301 -26.06 11.96 -16.25
C GLN A 301 -27.23 11.92 -17.25
N ALA A 302 -27.86 13.05 -17.53
CA ALA A 302 -28.88 13.15 -18.57
C ALA A 302 -28.31 13.01 -20.01
N GLY A 303 -26.95 12.99 -20.16
CA GLY A 303 -26.27 12.75 -21.43
C GLY A 303 -25.74 14.01 -22.14
N ILE A 304 -25.59 15.12 -21.43
CA ILE A 304 -25.07 16.40 -21.96
C ILE A 304 -23.69 16.68 -21.38
N LEU A 305 -22.73 16.98 -22.23
CA LEU A 305 -21.37 17.35 -21.77
C LEU A 305 -21.29 18.83 -21.41
N CYS A 306 -20.89 19.11 -20.16
CA CYS A 306 -20.75 20.47 -19.67
C CYS A 306 -19.30 20.96 -19.76
N ARG A 307 -19.06 22.06 -20.50
CA ARG A 307 -17.78 22.80 -20.52
C ARG A 307 -17.92 24.00 -19.63
N ILE A 308 -17.30 23.90 -18.46
CA ILE A 308 -17.40 24.86 -17.39
C ILE A 308 -16.03 25.43 -17.03
N PRO A 309 -15.96 26.57 -16.36
CA PRO A 309 -14.71 27.13 -15.88
C PRO A 309 -13.93 26.16 -15.00
N ASN A 310 -12.60 26.15 -15.16
CA ASN A 310 -11.71 25.20 -14.47
C ASN A 310 -11.74 25.34 -12.95
N TRP A 311 -12.03 26.52 -12.42
CA TRP A 311 -12.11 26.73 -10.97
C TRP A 311 -13.26 25.98 -10.30
N TRP A 312 -14.40 25.77 -11.02
CA TRP A 312 -15.50 24.95 -10.51
C TRP A 312 -15.18 23.44 -10.51
N LYS A 313 -14.50 22.95 -11.55
CA LYS A 313 -14.10 21.52 -11.66
C LYS A 313 -13.22 21.04 -10.50
N ARG A 314 -12.46 21.95 -9.90
CA ARG A 314 -11.53 21.62 -8.81
C ARG A 314 -12.21 21.36 -7.47
N LYS A 315 -13.56 21.43 -7.33
CA LYS A 315 -14.29 21.31 -6.06
C LYS A 315 -13.69 22.16 -4.89
N ALA A 316 -12.81 23.09 -5.20
CA ALA A 316 -12.03 23.87 -4.25
C ALA A 316 -12.52 25.33 -4.16
N ALA A 317 -13.63 25.64 -4.82
CA ALA A 317 -14.16 27.00 -4.84
C ALA A 317 -14.96 27.40 -3.59
N GLY A 318 -15.00 26.55 -2.56
CA GLY A 318 -15.64 26.87 -1.29
C GLY A 318 -14.66 27.34 -0.22
N VAL A 319 -15.16 28.12 0.76
CA VAL A 319 -14.40 28.46 1.95
C VAL A 319 -14.12 27.18 2.74
N THR A 320 -12.87 26.96 3.09
CA THR A 320 -12.45 25.82 3.91
C THR A 320 -11.74 26.33 5.16
N LEU A 321 -11.93 25.61 6.27
CA LEU A 321 -11.17 25.84 7.49
C LEU A 321 -9.88 25.03 7.38
N GLU A 322 -8.74 25.71 7.42
CA GLU A 322 -7.43 25.10 7.53
C GLU A 322 -6.82 25.42 8.87
N ALA A 323 -6.05 24.48 9.42
CA ALA A 323 -5.24 24.74 10.60
C ALA A 323 -3.77 24.56 10.23
N SER A 324 -2.97 25.64 10.31
CA SER A 324 -1.53 25.54 10.21
C SER A 324 -0.95 25.12 11.55
N LEU A 325 -0.17 24.03 11.56
CA LEU A 325 0.42 23.47 12.77
C LEU A 325 1.94 23.68 12.78
N GLY A 326 2.47 24.30 13.83
CA GLY A 326 3.89 24.42 14.03
C GLY A 326 4.58 25.31 12.99
N ASP A 327 4.14 26.53 12.83
CA ASP A 327 4.83 27.54 12.01
C ASP A 327 6.18 27.90 12.63
N GLU A 328 6.29 27.95 13.95
CA GLU A 328 7.49 28.29 14.68
C GLU A 328 8.10 27.08 15.38
N LYS A 329 9.44 27.11 15.55
CA LYS A 329 10.18 26.08 16.24
C LYS A 329 9.91 26.13 17.75
N PRO A 330 9.40 25.02 18.36
CA PRO A 330 9.19 24.96 19.81
C PRO A 330 10.52 24.95 20.59
N SER A 331 10.48 25.39 21.83
CA SER A 331 11.66 25.47 22.70
C SER A 331 12.21 24.11 23.12
N MET A 332 11.34 23.09 23.21
CA MET A 332 11.68 21.70 23.49
C MET A 332 11.12 20.79 22.41
N LEU A 333 11.67 19.59 22.26
CA LEU A 333 11.23 18.60 21.28
C LEU A 333 10.82 17.31 22.00
N GLY A 334 9.77 16.68 21.52
CA GLY A 334 9.14 15.47 22.06
C GLY A 334 7.68 15.40 21.70
N PHE A 335 7.01 14.27 21.98
CA PHE A 335 5.57 14.13 21.69
C PHE A 335 4.69 15.05 22.54
N ASP A 336 5.12 15.36 23.76
CA ASP A 336 4.40 16.26 24.67
C ASP A 336 4.70 17.74 24.41
N THR A 337 5.47 18.04 23.36
CA THR A 337 5.80 19.42 22.98
C THR A 337 4.56 20.12 22.46
N LEU A 338 4.27 21.30 23.02
CA LEU A 338 3.23 22.18 22.53
C LEU A 338 3.69 22.87 21.25
N ILE A 339 2.90 22.80 20.22
CA ILE A 339 3.07 23.50 18.96
C ILE A 339 1.88 24.43 18.74
N GLY A 340 2.14 25.62 18.19
CA GLY A 340 1.10 26.60 17.88
C GLY A 340 0.14 26.05 16.81
N VAL A 341 -1.13 26.28 17.01
CA VAL A 341 -2.21 26.02 16.07
C VAL A 341 -2.71 27.36 15.56
N ARG A 342 -2.55 27.60 14.27
CA ARG A 342 -3.08 28.81 13.63
C ARG A 342 -4.23 28.44 12.72
N PRO A 343 -5.48 28.51 13.19
CA PRO A 343 -6.64 28.28 12.34
C PRO A 343 -6.82 29.45 11.39
N LYS A 344 -7.16 29.16 10.14
CA LYS A 344 -7.40 30.15 9.09
C LYS A 344 -8.51 29.67 8.17
N LEU A 345 -9.30 30.60 7.68
CA LEU A 345 -10.22 30.34 6.58
C LEU A 345 -9.48 30.59 5.26
N VAL A 346 -9.59 29.65 4.36
CA VAL A 346 -8.84 29.64 3.10
C VAL A 346 -9.79 29.43 1.93
N VAL A 347 -9.55 30.18 0.85
CA VAL A 347 -10.21 29.98 -0.44
C VAL A 347 -9.11 29.82 -1.50
N ASP A 348 -9.11 28.67 -2.19
CA ASP A 348 -8.15 28.36 -3.25
C ASP A 348 -6.67 28.62 -2.84
N GLY A 349 -6.34 28.27 -1.58
CA GLY A 349 -5.00 28.43 -1.02
C GLY A 349 -4.66 29.83 -0.50
N GLU A 350 -5.58 30.79 -0.59
CA GLU A 350 -5.39 32.15 -0.05
C GLU A 350 -6.15 32.36 1.26
N GLU A 351 -5.48 32.87 2.27
CA GLU A 351 -6.06 33.18 3.60
C GLU A 351 -7.06 34.36 3.49
N LEU A 352 -8.23 34.18 4.11
CA LEU A 352 -9.26 35.19 4.22
C LEU A 352 -9.08 36.03 5.48
N THR A 353 -9.20 37.34 5.33
CA THR A 353 -9.25 38.24 6.47
C THR A 353 -10.65 38.25 7.09
N GLU A 354 -10.76 38.63 8.37
CA GLU A 354 -12.06 38.77 9.06
C GLU A 354 -13.03 39.71 8.31
N GLU A 355 -12.52 40.78 7.72
CA GLU A 355 -13.32 41.72 6.91
C GLU A 355 -13.85 41.08 5.63
N GLU A 356 -13.06 40.25 4.96
CA GLU A 356 -13.49 39.51 3.76
C GLU A 356 -14.56 38.48 4.10
N VAL A 357 -14.40 37.74 5.21
CA VAL A 357 -15.40 36.78 5.69
C VAL A 357 -16.72 37.49 6.03
N ARG A 358 -16.64 38.67 6.69
CA ARG A 358 -17.85 39.45 7.03
C ARG A 358 -18.55 39.91 5.74
N ARG A 359 -17.83 40.37 4.75
CA ARG A 359 -18.39 40.73 3.44
C ARG A 359 -19.08 39.55 2.74
N LEU A 360 -18.48 38.34 2.81
CA LEU A 360 -19.11 37.14 2.26
C LEU A 360 -20.44 36.81 2.96
N LEU A 361 -20.55 37.03 4.27
CA LEU A 361 -21.78 36.85 5.01
C LEU A 361 -22.87 37.91 4.72
N GLU A 362 -22.47 39.08 4.22
CA GLU A 362 -23.39 40.18 3.80
C GLU A 362 -23.87 39.99 2.35
N GLN A 363 -23.19 39.19 1.54
CA GLN A 363 -23.57 38.91 0.14
C GLN A 363 -24.68 37.86 0.06
N THR A 364 -25.33 37.78 -1.10
CA THR A 364 -26.35 36.73 -1.35
C THR A 364 -25.68 35.36 -1.46
N GLU A 365 -26.33 34.31 -0.96
CA GLU A 365 -25.86 32.94 -1.18
C GLU A 365 -25.69 32.62 -2.67
N GLY A 366 -24.63 31.87 -3.02
CA GLY A 366 -24.33 31.51 -4.41
C GLY A 366 -22.87 31.79 -4.78
N LEU A 367 -22.65 32.45 -5.94
CA LEU A 367 -21.30 32.83 -6.39
C LEU A 367 -20.97 34.26 -6.02
N ALA A 368 -19.84 34.47 -5.37
CA ALA A 368 -19.28 35.80 -5.07
C ALA A 368 -17.89 35.96 -5.71
N LEU A 369 -17.59 37.16 -6.16
CA LEU A 369 -16.25 37.48 -6.69
C LEU A 369 -15.36 38.02 -5.56
N LEU A 370 -14.37 37.21 -5.17
CA LEU A 370 -13.40 37.52 -4.11
C LEU A 370 -11.97 37.55 -4.69
N LYS A 371 -11.23 38.62 -4.50
CA LYS A 371 -9.85 38.78 -5.03
C LYS A 371 -9.72 38.41 -6.52
N GLY A 372 -10.77 38.66 -7.30
CA GLY A 372 -10.79 38.35 -8.75
C GLY A 372 -11.06 36.90 -9.09
N LYS A 373 -11.45 36.09 -8.13
CA LYS A 373 -11.85 34.68 -8.30
C LYS A 373 -13.30 34.48 -7.86
N TRP A 374 -14.03 33.61 -8.56
CA TRP A 374 -15.37 33.21 -8.14
C TRP A 374 -15.32 32.15 -7.06
N VAL A 375 -16.08 32.36 -5.98
CA VAL A 375 -16.17 31.46 -4.82
C VAL A 375 -17.62 31.14 -4.51
N GLU A 376 -17.87 29.91 -4.08
CA GLU A 376 -19.17 29.49 -3.56
C GLU A 376 -19.33 30.02 -2.14
N VAL A 377 -20.43 30.74 -1.89
CA VAL A 377 -20.82 31.29 -0.58
C VAL A 377 -22.04 30.53 -0.09
N ASP A 378 -21.83 29.76 0.98
CA ASP A 378 -22.86 29.07 1.75
C ASP A 378 -22.80 29.62 3.17
N HIS A 379 -23.82 30.38 3.55
CA HIS A 379 -23.87 31.08 4.85
C HIS A 379 -23.96 30.14 6.06
N GLU A 380 -24.66 29.03 5.95
CA GLU A 380 -24.77 28.05 7.03
C GLU A 380 -23.40 27.40 7.28
N LYS A 381 -22.77 26.94 6.24
CA LYS A 381 -21.43 26.38 6.27
C LYS A 381 -20.38 27.37 6.76
N LEU A 382 -20.47 28.63 6.32
CA LEU A 382 -19.52 29.66 6.72
C LEU A 382 -19.66 30.00 8.21
N ARG A 383 -20.89 30.09 8.76
CA ARG A 383 -21.13 30.28 10.20
C ARG A 383 -20.64 29.08 11.02
N GLU A 384 -20.87 27.87 10.53
CA GLU A 384 -20.37 26.66 11.16
C GLU A 384 -18.82 26.65 11.21
N LEU A 385 -18.16 27.04 10.10
CA LEU A 385 -16.70 27.13 10.02
C LEU A 385 -16.15 28.21 10.98
N LEU A 386 -16.82 29.36 11.13
CA LEU A 386 -16.45 30.41 12.08
C LEU A 386 -16.59 29.93 13.54
N ALA A 387 -17.70 29.28 13.88
CA ALA A 387 -17.88 28.73 15.23
C ALA A 387 -16.82 27.67 15.56
N ARG A 388 -16.42 26.87 14.59
CA ARG A 388 -15.32 25.90 14.73
C ARG A 388 -13.96 26.58 14.90
N LEU A 389 -13.70 27.65 14.15
CA LEU A 389 -12.48 28.44 14.25
C LEU A 389 -12.30 29.02 15.65
N GLU A 390 -13.37 29.61 16.23
CA GLU A 390 -13.36 30.15 17.60
C GLU A 390 -13.18 29.06 18.69
N GLY A 391 -13.62 27.84 18.42
CA GLY A 391 -13.50 26.70 19.34
C GLY A 391 -12.16 25.96 19.26
N MET A 392 -11.27 26.28 18.33
CA MET A 392 -9.98 25.61 18.19
C MET A 392 -8.98 26.04 19.28
N PRO A 393 -8.22 25.07 19.86
CA PRO A 393 -7.16 25.41 20.81
C PRO A 393 -6.01 26.16 20.10
N GLY A 394 -5.46 27.18 20.77
CA GLY A 394 -4.31 27.92 20.25
C GLY A 394 -2.98 27.13 20.24
N GLU A 395 -2.92 26.07 21.04
CA GLU A 395 -1.77 25.16 21.13
C GLU A 395 -2.26 23.73 21.29
N MET A 396 -1.50 22.77 20.76
CA MET A 396 -1.72 21.35 20.95
C MET A 396 -0.38 20.60 21.04
N THR A 397 -0.39 19.37 21.55
CA THR A 397 0.83 18.56 21.55
C THR A 397 1.19 18.14 20.12
N LEU A 398 2.47 17.95 19.85
CA LEU A 398 2.95 17.42 18.57
C LEU A 398 2.30 16.05 18.27
N LEU A 399 2.05 15.24 19.31
CA LEU A 399 1.34 13.97 19.19
C LEU A 399 -0.11 14.16 18.72
N ASP A 400 -0.85 15.08 19.34
CA ASP A 400 -2.24 15.34 18.96
C ASP A 400 -2.33 15.89 17.54
N ALA A 401 -1.38 16.76 17.14
CA ALA A 401 -1.30 17.27 15.77
C ALA A 401 -1.08 16.15 14.73
N MET A 402 -0.17 15.23 15.04
CA MET A 402 0.08 14.08 14.17
C MET A 402 -1.11 13.11 14.13
N GLN A 403 -1.84 12.93 15.24
CA GLN A 403 -3.07 12.13 15.28
C GLN A 403 -4.23 12.80 14.52
N LEU A 404 -4.31 14.13 14.54
CA LEU A 404 -5.27 14.90 13.74
C LEU A 404 -5.06 14.64 12.23
N GLU A 405 -3.82 14.55 11.78
CA GLU A 405 -3.48 14.19 10.39
C GLU A 405 -3.99 12.78 10.00
N LEU A 406 -4.08 11.85 10.98
CA LEU A 406 -4.65 10.49 10.79
C LEU A 406 -6.17 10.44 10.78
N GLY A 407 -6.82 11.48 11.18
CA GLY A 407 -8.24 11.38 11.39
C GLY A 407 -8.66 10.71 12.72
N GLN A 408 -7.81 10.66 13.76
CA GLN A 408 -8.05 9.95 15.04
C GLN A 408 -8.13 10.83 16.29
N GLY A 409 -8.05 12.15 16.19
CA GLY A 409 -8.05 13.04 17.35
C GLY A 409 -9.35 13.02 18.15
N LYS A 410 -9.28 13.19 19.47
CA LYS A 410 -10.42 13.21 20.39
C LYS A 410 -11.48 14.30 20.11
N GLY A 411 -11.25 15.19 19.15
CA GLY A 411 -12.17 16.23 18.68
C GLY A 411 -12.75 16.01 17.29
N GLN A 412 -12.49 14.88 16.65
CA GLN A 412 -12.58 14.73 15.20
C GLN A 412 -13.94 14.29 14.63
N LYS A 413 -14.93 14.03 15.45
CA LYS A 413 -16.29 13.91 14.90
C LYS A 413 -16.83 15.22 14.30
N ASP A 414 -16.12 16.36 14.52
CA ASP A 414 -16.61 17.70 14.16
C ASP A 414 -15.61 18.57 13.37
N VAL A 415 -14.36 18.15 13.09
CA VAL A 415 -13.39 19.03 12.43
C VAL A 415 -13.25 18.68 10.95
N GLY A 416 -14.12 19.24 10.13
CA GLY A 416 -13.92 19.28 8.66
C GLY A 416 -12.86 20.33 8.25
N ALA A 417 -11.77 20.49 9.04
CA ALA A 417 -10.66 21.37 8.75
C ALA A 417 -9.58 20.59 8.02
N ALA A 418 -9.10 21.11 6.90
CA ALA A 418 -7.88 20.63 6.27
C ALA A 418 -6.69 21.08 7.14
N VAL A 419 -5.90 20.12 7.62
CA VAL A 419 -4.70 20.41 8.42
C VAL A 419 -3.53 20.59 7.48
N SER A 420 -2.85 21.72 7.56
CA SER A 420 -1.60 21.99 6.85
C SER A 420 -0.42 22.06 7.82
N ASN A 421 0.73 21.51 7.42
CA ASN A 421 1.95 21.62 8.20
C ASN A 421 2.52 23.04 8.02
N GLY A 422 2.73 23.75 9.12
CA GLY A 422 3.46 25.01 9.14
C GLY A 422 4.92 24.84 8.70
N GLN A 423 5.62 25.90 8.43
CA GLN A 423 6.94 25.85 7.81
C GLN A 423 7.93 25.00 8.62
N TRP A 424 8.00 25.22 9.93
CA TRP A 424 8.91 24.44 10.78
C TRP A 424 8.55 22.95 10.83
N LEU A 425 7.27 22.61 10.99
CA LEU A 425 6.83 21.20 11.05
C LEU A 425 7.08 20.49 9.72
N ALA A 426 6.84 21.14 8.59
CA ALA A 426 7.11 20.60 7.27
C ALA A 426 8.61 20.32 7.04
N GLU A 427 9.48 21.27 7.42
CA GLU A 427 10.93 21.11 7.35
C GLU A 427 11.40 19.97 8.27
N PHE A 428 10.89 19.95 9.49
CA PHE A 428 11.19 18.93 10.49
C PHE A 428 10.84 17.52 10.00
N LEU A 429 9.63 17.30 9.52
CA LEU A 429 9.18 16.02 8.97
C LEU A 429 10.01 15.62 7.73
N THR A 430 10.39 16.58 6.90
CA THR A 430 11.25 16.35 5.74
C THR A 430 12.63 15.85 6.16
N HIS A 431 13.26 16.46 7.16
CA HIS A 431 14.55 16.01 7.70
C HIS A 431 14.45 14.60 8.28
N MET A 432 13.34 14.28 8.99
CA MET A 432 13.13 12.92 9.52
C MET A 432 13.03 11.84 8.43
N ARG A 433 12.41 12.18 7.29
CA ARG A 433 12.23 11.26 6.15
C ARG A 433 13.48 11.13 5.26
N LYS A 434 14.36 12.14 5.24
CA LYS A 434 15.55 12.20 4.39
C LYS A 434 16.83 12.27 5.23
N PRO A 435 17.35 11.15 5.72
CA PRO A 435 18.54 11.12 6.58
C PRO A 435 19.78 11.78 5.98
N GLU A 436 19.86 11.87 4.66
CA GLU A 436 20.95 12.54 3.95
C GLU A 436 20.98 14.06 4.14
N THR A 437 19.85 14.68 4.50
CA THR A 437 19.74 16.11 4.77
C THR A 437 20.12 16.50 6.19
N ILE A 438 20.24 15.51 7.10
CA ILE A 438 20.60 15.71 8.49
C ILE A 438 22.11 15.98 8.60
N ARG A 439 22.47 16.96 9.44
CA ARG A 439 23.88 17.25 9.73
C ARG A 439 24.57 15.99 10.28
N LYS A 440 25.61 15.53 9.58
CA LYS A 440 26.32 14.29 9.90
C LYS A 440 26.85 14.28 11.33
N ALA A 441 26.47 13.26 12.09
CA ALA A 441 27.00 13.01 13.41
C ALA A 441 28.42 12.43 13.31
N PRO A 442 29.39 12.89 14.10
CA PRO A 442 30.72 12.30 14.13
C PRO A 442 30.66 10.90 14.73
N VAL A 443 31.27 9.94 14.06
CA VAL A 443 31.44 8.58 14.60
C VAL A 443 32.55 8.60 15.66
N PRO A 444 32.37 8.01 16.85
CA PRO A 444 33.39 7.96 17.88
C PRO A 444 34.69 7.31 17.37
N LYS A 445 35.84 7.86 17.77
CA LYS A 445 37.14 7.31 17.39
C LYS A 445 37.41 5.92 17.97
N THR A 446 36.72 5.58 19.04
CA THR A 446 36.77 4.27 19.74
C THR A 446 35.99 3.18 18.98
N PHE A 447 35.17 3.52 18.00
CA PHE A 447 34.44 2.58 17.16
C PHE A 447 35.35 2.02 16.06
N GLN A 448 35.53 0.69 16.03
CA GLN A 448 36.54 0.01 15.20
C GLN A 448 35.95 -0.51 13.87
N ALA A 449 35.10 0.25 13.21
CA ALA A 449 34.61 -0.07 11.87
C ALA A 449 34.44 1.18 11.01
N THR A 450 34.58 1.01 9.69
CA THR A 450 34.25 2.05 8.72
C THR A 450 32.83 1.85 8.25
N LEU A 451 31.95 2.79 8.58
CA LEU A 451 30.58 2.77 8.11
C LEU A 451 30.50 3.12 6.62
N ARG A 452 29.76 2.34 5.85
CA ARG A 452 29.42 2.69 4.46
C ARG A 452 28.60 3.98 4.43
N PRO A 453 28.53 4.72 3.31
CA PRO A 453 27.82 6.00 3.23
C PRO A 453 26.38 5.92 3.76
N TYR A 454 25.62 4.91 3.33
CA TYR A 454 24.25 4.71 3.78
C TYR A 454 24.18 4.33 5.28
N GLN A 455 25.12 3.53 5.80
CA GLN A 455 25.18 3.19 7.24
C GLN A 455 25.46 4.43 8.07
N LYS A 456 26.32 5.32 7.58
CA LYS A 456 26.60 6.60 8.23
C LYS A 456 25.38 7.51 8.27
N ASN A 457 24.56 7.50 7.21
CA ASN A 457 23.28 8.20 7.21
C ASN A 457 22.31 7.62 8.24
N GLY A 458 22.20 6.28 8.34
CA GLY A 458 21.35 5.62 9.33
C GLY A 458 21.82 5.88 10.77
N TYR A 459 23.13 5.81 11.01
CA TYR A 459 23.73 6.20 12.30
C TYR A 459 23.41 7.65 12.66
N THR A 460 23.55 8.58 11.70
CA THR A 460 23.22 10.00 11.90
C THR A 460 21.75 10.19 12.22
N TRP A 461 20.86 9.48 11.51
CA TRP A 461 19.43 9.50 11.75
C TRP A 461 19.04 8.96 13.12
N LEU A 462 19.62 7.84 13.58
CA LEU A 462 19.39 7.32 14.94
C LEU A 462 19.76 8.35 16.01
N ASN A 463 20.91 9.03 15.87
CA ASN A 463 21.31 10.08 16.79
C ASN A 463 20.39 11.32 16.74
N TYR A 464 19.85 11.62 15.57
CA TYR A 464 18.89 12.70 15.40
C TYR A 464 17.58 12.37 16.10
N MET A 465 17.06 11.15 15.93
CA MET A 465 15.85 10.66 16.59
C MET A 465 15.99 10.67 18.11
N ASP A 466 17.14 10.23 18.62
CA ASP A 466 17.46 10.28 20.05
C ASP A 466 17.47 11.70 20.60
N GLY A 467 18.08 12.64 19.87
CA GLY A 467 18.10 14.05 20.24
C GLY A 467 16.72 14.72 20.25
N LEU A 468 15.76 14.14 19.53
CA LEU A 468 14.37 14.57 19.48
C LEU A 468 13.47 13.86 20.52
N GLY A 469 13.96 12.81 21.16
CA GLY A 469 13.18 11.98 22.09
C GLY A 469 12.17 11.05 21.42
N PHE A 470 12.40 10.69 20.14
CA PHE A 470 11.52 9.81 19.37
C PHE A 470 12.10 8.41 19.22
N GLY A 471 11.23 7.40 19.27
CA GLY A 471 11.59 6.04 18.92
C GLY A 471 11.83 5.87 17.42
N ALA A 472 12.75 4.98 17.05
CA ALA A 472 13.23 4.78 15.69
C ALA A 472 13.12 3.32 15.23
N CYS A 473 12.54 3.11 14.04
CA CYS A 473 12.47 1.81 13.38
C CYS A 473 13.51 1.71 12.25
N LEU A 474 14.58 0.94 12.48
CA LEU A 474 15.58 0.64 11.45
C LEU A 474 15.13 -0.60 10.67
N ALA A 475 14.45 -0.36 9.57
CA ALA A 475 13.76 -1.37 8.75
C ALA A 475 14.54 -1.78 7.49
N ASP A 476 15.85 -1.58 7.47
CA ASP A 476 16.75 -1.97 6.37
C ASP A 476 16.66 -3.46 6.06
N ASP A 477 16.82 -3.84 4.81
CA ASP A 477 16.91 -5.24 4.41
C ASP A 477 17.99 -5.99 5.22
N MET A 478 17.79 -7.29 5.41
CA MET A 478 18.78 -8.15 6.09
C MET A 478 20.14 -8.07 5.39
N GLY A 479 21.23 -7.96 6.18
CA GLY A 479 22.59 -7.86 5.66
C GLY A 479 23.04 -6.46 5.23
N LEU A 480 22.22 -5.42 5.42
CA LEU A 480 22.65 -4.01 5.25
C LEU A 480 23.41 -3.46 6.46
N GLY A 481 23.67 -4.29 7.48
CA GLY A 481 24.45 -3.91 8.64
C GLY A 481 23.69 -3.05 9.64
N LYS A 482 22.47 -3.44 9.98
CA LYS A 482 21.68 -2.81 11.06
C LYS A 482 22.47 -2.84 12.39
N THR A 483 23.02 -4.00 12.74
CA THR A 483 23.82 -4.19 13.96
C THR A 483 24.98 -3.19 14.06
N VAL A 484 25.76 -3.02 13.00
CA VAL A 484 26.91 -2.09 12.98
C VAL A 484 26.48 -0.64 13.19
N GLN A 485 25.34 -0.23 12.60
CA GLN A 485 24.79 1.11 12.80
C GLN A 485 24.37 1.35 14.25
N VAL A 486 23.71 0.36 14.86
CA VAL A 486 23.26 0.44 16.26
C VAL A 486 24.44 0.37 17.23
N LEU A 487 25.47 -0.46 16.97
CA LEU A 487 26.70 -0.49 17.77
C LEU A 487 27.44 0.85 17.73
N ALA A 488 27.51 1.49 16.56
CA ALA A 488 28.08 2.84 16.46
C ALA A 488 27.29 3.88 17.26
N TYR A 489 25.96 3.78 17.26
CA TYR A 489 25.09 4.62 18.09
C TYR A 489 25.32 4.38 19.59
N LEU A 490 25.36 3.12 20.04
CA LEU A 490 25.62 2.76 21.43
C LEU A 490 26.98 3.25 21.90
N GLU A 491 28.02 3.13 21.09
CA GLU A 491 29.36 3.63 21.39
C GLU A 491 29.38 5.15 21.54
N ARG A 492 28.59 5.87 20.74
CA ARG A 492 28.40 7.31 20.91
C ARG A 492 27.66 7.63 22.21
N LEU A 493 26.58 6.94 22.51
CA LEU A 493 25.82 7.12 23.74
C LEU A 493 26.72 6.93 24.96
N ARG A 494 27.54 5.87 24.98
CA ARG A 494 28.52 5.58 26.03
C ARG A 494 29.57 6.70 26.21
N THR A 495 30.10 7.18 25.08
CA THR A 495 31.12 8.25 25.12
C THR A 495 30.56 9.58 25.58
N GLN A 496 29.30 9.86 25.35
CA GLN A 496 28.62 11.09 25.79
C GLN A 496 28.06 10.99 27.21
N ASN A 497 27.58 9.82 27.60
CA ASN A 497 27.09 9.52 28.95
C ASN A 497 27.60 8.15 29.40
N PRO A 498 28.76 8.11 30.13
CA PRO A 498 29.35 6.86 30.61
C PRO A 498 28.49 6.10 31.63
N THR A 499 27.51 6.77 32.25
CA THR A 499 26.57 6.15 33.20
C THR A 499 25.27 5.69 32.57
N ALA A 500 25.10 5.87 31.28
CA ALA A 500 23.92 5.43 30.54
C ALA A 500 23.79 3.89 30.59
N ARG A 501 22.56 3.42 30.59
CA ARG A 501 22.23 1.98 30.55
C ARG A 501 21.39 1.66 29.32
N ALA A 502 21.85 0.70 28.52
CA ALA A 502 21.15 0.22 27.35
C ALA A 502 20.70 -1.24 27.50
N LEU A 503 19.53 -1.57 27.00
CA LEU A 503 18.99 -2.93 26.97
C LEU A 503 18.79 -3.37 25.52
N LEU A 504 19.35 -4.51 25.17
CA LEU A 504 19.16 -5.18 23.88
C LEU A 504 18.38 -6.48 24.06
N VAL A 505 17.24 -6.58 23.42
CA VAL A 505 16.37 -7.77 23.42
C VAL A 505 16.35 -8.37 22.02
N LEU A 506 16.66 -9.67 21.91
CA LEU A 506 16.81 -10.34 20.63
C LEU A 506 16.46 -11.85 20.71
N PRO A 507 16.29 -12.54 19.56
CA PRO A 507 16.18 -14.00 19.54
C PRO A 507 17.45 -14.70 20.02
N ALA A 508 17.30 -15.82 20.71
CA ALA A 508 18.45 -16.55 21.28
C ALA A 508 19.51 -16.93 20.23
N SER A 509 19.10 -17.19 18.99
CA SER A 509 20.01 -17.52 17.88
C SER A 509 20.96 -16.38 17.49
N LEU A 510 20.66 -15.15 17.85
CA LEU A 510 21.46 -13.98 17.52
C LEU A 510 22.42 -13.53 18.62
N LEU A 511 22.31 -14.09 19.84
CA LEU A 511 23.13 -13.73 20.98
C LEU A 511 24.64 -13.76 20.68
N GLY A 512 25.13 -14.90 20.19
CA GLY A 512 26.55 -15.06 19.89
C GLY A 512 27.05 -14.20 18.74
N ASN A 513 26.17 -13.83 17.81
CA ASN A 513 26.53 -12.92 16.72
C ASN A 513 26.72 -11.49 17.25
N TRP A 514 25.76 -11.00 18.03
CA TRP A 514 25.84 -9.69 18.65
C TRP A 514 27.05 -9.52 19.58
N GLN A 515 27.37 -10.54 20.37
CA GLN A 515 28.56 -10.52 21.21
C GLN A 515 29.83 -10.35 20.40
N ARG A 516 30.02 -11.19 19.37
CA ARG A 516 31.21 -11.12 18.49
C ARG A 516 31.32 -9.80 17.74
N GLU A 517 30.18 -9.25 17.28
CA GLU A 517 30.16 -7.96 16.59
C GLU A 517 30.45 -6.80 17.55
N ALA A 518 29.93 -6.85 18.79
CA ALA A 518 30.21 -5.86 19.83
C ALA A 518 31.70 -5.86 20.21
N GLU A 519 32.27 -7.02 20.49
CA GLU A 519 33.69 -7.18 20.79
C GLU A 519 34.59 -6.69 19.64
N ARG A 520 34.20 -6.94 18.41
CA ARG A 520 34.94 -6.58 17.22
C ARG A 520 34.89 -5.10 16.88
N PHE A 521 33.70 -4.49 16.93
CA PHE A 521 33.49 -3.14 16.40
C PHE A 521 33.42 -2.07 17.48
N ALA A 522 33.03 -2.44 18.68
CA ALA A 522 32.90 -1.54 19.83
C ALA A 522 33.45 -2.17 21.11
N PRO A 523 34.76 -2.49 21.15
CA PRO A 523 35.36 -3.22 22.26
C PRO A 523 35.32 -2.44 23.59
N GLY A 524 34.99 -1.16 23.55
CA GLY A 524 34.76 -0.36 24.75
C GLY A 524 33.40 -0.52 25.38
N LEU A 525 32.48 -1.22 24.76
CA LEU A 525 31.15 -1.50 25.32
C LEU A 525 31.27 -2.65 26.35
N ASP A 526 31.13 -2.29 27.60
CA ASP A 526 30.96 -3.29 28.66
C ASP A 526 29.55 -3.84 28.62
N PHE A 527 29.38 -5.15 28.47
CA PHE A 527 28.08 -5.79 28.36
C PHE A 527 27.90 -6.99 29.30
N MET A 528 26.65 -7.14 29.73
CA MET A 528 26.16 -8.24 30.54
C MET A 528 25.20 -9.11 29.76
N LEU A 529 25.33 -10.44 29.87
CA LEU A 529 24.42 -11.39 29.22
C LEU A 529 23.43 -11.98 30.21
N LEU A 530 22.13 -11.67 30.04
CA LEU A 530 21.05 -12.26 30.83
C LEU A 530 20.41 -13.42 30.04
N HIS A 531 21.04 -14.60 30.09
CA HIS A 531 20.55 -15.80 29.42
C HIS A 531 21.10 -17.09 30.07
N GLY A 532 20.38 -18.20 29.95
CA GLY A 532 20.84 -19.54 30.29
C GLY A 532 20.76 -19.91 31.77
N ARG A 533 20.26 -19.03 32.66
CA ARG A 533 20.10 -19.25 34.11
C ARG A 533 18.67 -19.04 34.58
N SER A 534 18.34 -19.31 35.82
CA SER A 534 17.04 -19.03 36.40
C SER A 534 16.80 -17.53 36.55
N ALA A 535 15.53 -17.11 36.47
CA ALA A 535 15.18 -15.68 36.52
C ALA A 535 15.65 -15.01 37.84
N GLY A 536 15.57 -15.70 38.98
CA GLY A 536 15.98 -15.15 40.27
C GLY A 536 17.48 -14.84 40.33
N VAL A 537 18.36 -15.77 39.87
CA VAL A 537 19.79 -15.52 39.76
C VAL A 537 20.13 -14.35 38.86
N LEU A 538 19.41 -14.23 37.73
CA LEU A 538 19.62 -13.14 36.78
C LEU A 538 19.12 -11.79 37.32
N GLU A 539 18.13 -11.77 38.22
CA GLU A 539 17.65 -10.58 38.91
C GLU A 539 18.69 -10.05 39.91
N GLU A 540 19.35 -10.94 40.68
CA GLU A 540 20.44 -10.59 41.57
C GLU A 540 21.66 -10.03 40.81
N GLU A 541 22.08 -10.72 39.75
CA GLU A 541 23.15 -10.26 38.87
C GLU A 541 22.85 -8.90 38.23
N LEU A 542 21.62 -8.67 37.82
CA LEU A 542 21.17 -7.40 37.22
C LEU A 542 21.21 -6.26 38.24
N ALA A 543 20.86 -6.51 39.49
CA ALA A 543 20.88 -5.53 40.57
C ALA A 543 22.29 -5.06 40.90
N GLU A 544 23.26 -5.97 40.83
CA GLU A 544 24.68 -5.70 41.12
C GLU A 544 25.43 -5.10 39.91
N SER A 545 24.94 -5.36 38.69
CA SER A 545 25.62 -4.99 37.44
C SER A 545 25.56 -3.48 37.17
N ARG A 546 26.73 -2.94 36.78
CA ARG A 546 26.87 -1.58 36.24
C ARG A 546 27.22 -1.58 34.73
N ALA A 547 27.08 -2.72 34.08
CA ALA A 547 27.38 -2.83 32.66
C ALA A 547 26.55 -1.82 31.82
N PHE A 548 27.20 -1.21 30.87
CA PHE A 548 26.53 -0.25 29.96
C PHE A 548 25.44 -0.93 29.11
N LEU A 549 25.72 -2.12 28.56
CA LEU A 549 24.79 -2.85 27.71
C LEU A 549 24.34 -4.16 28.35
N THR A 550 23.04 -4.30 28.58
CA THR A 550 22.43 -5.58 28.98
C THR A 550 21.84 -6.27 27.77
N ILE A 551 22.27 -7.50 27.45
CA ILE A 551 21.80 -8.30 26.34
C ILE A 551 20.93 -9.45 26.86
N THR A 552 19.72 -9.60 26.35
CA THR A 552 18.79 -10.64 26.75
C THR A 552 17.91 -11.14 25.61
N THR A 553 17.17 -12.22 25.88
CA THR A 553 16.19 -12.74 24.90
C THR A 553 14.77 -12.30 25.24
N TYR A 554 13.89 -12.30 24.26
CA TYR A 554 12.46 -11.97 24.44
C TYR A 554 11.80 -12.78 25.55
N GLY A 555 12.10 -14.10 25.63
CA GLY A 555 11.57 -14.97 26.67
C GLY A 555 12.08 -14.64 28.07
N MET A 556 13.33 -14.23 28.19
CA MET A 556 13.92 -13.83 29.48
C MET A 556 13.46 -12.44 29.89
N ALA A 557 13.41 -11.48 28.97
CA ALA A 557 12.88 -10.14 29.23
C ALA A 557 11.43 -10.15 29.77
N ALA A 558 10.63 -11.15 29.40
CA ALA A 558 9.29 -11.34 29.93
C ALA A 558 9.23 -12.02 31.33
N ARG A 559 10.34 -12.55 31.81
CA ARG A 559 10.43 -13.29 33.10
C ARG A 559 11.19 -12.54 34.18
N VAL A 560 12.24 -11.80 33.82
CA VAL A 560 13.09 -11.04 34.73
C VAL A 560 12.44 -9.70 35.06
N ARG A 561 11.81 -9.58 36.22
CA ARG A 561 11.02 -8.38 36.59
C ARG A 561 11.88 -7.15 36.81
N GLY A 562 13.08 -7.32 37.36
CA GLY A 562 14.04 -6.23 37.60
C GLY A 562 14.34 -5.37 36.36
N LEU A 563 14.16 -5.90 35.15
CA LEU A 563 14.31 -5.12 33.91
C LEU A 563 13.31 -3.99 33.77
N GLN A 564 12.11 -4.12 34.36
CA GLN A 564 11.03 -3.10 34.29
C GLN A 564 11.24 -1.98 35.35
N GLU A 565 12.01 -2.23 36.39
CA GLU A 565 12.30 -1.28 37.47
C GLU A 565 13.40 -0.29 37.06
N ILE A 566 14.20 -0.65 36.06
CA ILE A 566 15.29 0.18 35.55
C ILE A 566 14.77 1.18 34.55
N LYS A 567 15.19 2.44 34.72
CA LYS A 567 15.02 3.48 33.66
C LYS A 567 16.18 3.36 32.68
N TRP A 568 15.87 2.83 31.50
CA TRP A 568 16.86 2.63 30.45
C TRP A 568 17.07 3.93 29.67
N ASP A 569 18.29 4.28 29.31
CA ASP A 569 18.56 5.34 28.34
C ASP A 569 18.18 4.88 26.93
N CYS A 570 18.40 3.60 26.60
CA CYS A 570 18.01 3.03 25.32
C CYS A 570 17.53 1.59 25.47
N VAL A 571 16.40 1.26 24.85
CA VAL A 571 15.93 -0.13 24.67
C VAL A 571 15.89 -0.46 23.18
N ILE A 572 16.56 -1.53 22.80
CA ILE A 572 16.70 -1.99 21.42
C ILE A 572 16.04 -3.35 21.28
N LEU A 573 15.16 -3.50 20.31
CA LEU A 573 14.55 -4.79 19.94
C LEU A 573 15.08 -5.21 18.57
N ASP A 574 15.80 -6.33 18.51
CA ASP A 574 16.20 -6.94 17.24
C ASP A 574 15.22 -8.03 16.82
N GLU A 575 14.97 -8.16 15.52
CA GLU A 575 13.92 -9.00 14.95
C GLU A 575 12.56 -8.78 15.66
N ALA A 576 12.12 -7.53 15.66
CA ALA A 576 10.97 -7.07 16.46
C ALA A 576 9.62 -7.63 16.01
N GLN A 577 9.56 -8.44 14.94
CA GLN A 577 8.39 -9.26 14.66
C GLN A 577 7.98 -10.14 15.86
N ALA A 578 8.86 -10.36 16.83
CA ALA A 578 8.54 -11.06 18.07
C ALA A 578 7.46 -10.38 18.93
N ILE A 579 7.24 -9.06 18.75
CA ILE A 579 6.21 -8.29 19.48
C ILE A 579 5.03 -7.85 18.60
N LYS A 580 4.89 -8.40 17.42
CA LYS A 580 3.83 -8.03 16.48
C LYS A 580 2.41 -8.30 17.00
N ASN A 581 2.24 -9.33 17.81
CA ASN A 581 0.93 -9.67 18.40
C ASN A 581 0.78 -9.02 19.78
N PRO A 582 -0.09 -7.99 19.93
CA PRO A 582 -0.29 -7.27 21.19
C PRO A 582 -0.91 -8.13 22.29
N GLY A 583 -1.59 -9.24 21.95
CA GLY A 583 -2.27 -10.12 22.91
C GLY A 583 -1.33 -11.03 23.69
N THR A 584 -0.08 -11.22 23.27
CA THR A 584 0.84 -12.14 23.95
C THR A 584 1.38 -11.58 25.26
N LYS A 585 1.64 -12.46 26.22
CA LYS A 585 2.28 -12.09 27.50
C LYS A 585 3.64 -11.42 27.25
N GLN A 586 4.41 -11.99 26.34
CA GLN A 586 5.74 -11.48 25.97
C GLN A 586 5.67 -10.03 25.49
N THR A 587 4.79 -9.71 24.54
CA THR A 587 4.61 -8.35 24.03
C THR A 587 4.21 -7.37 25.13
N ARG A 588 3.29 -7.77 26.00
CA ARG A 588 2.83 -6.92 27.12
C ARG A 588 3.96 -6.59 28.09
N GLU A 589 4.80 -7.56 28.44
CA GLU A 589 5.92 -7.34 29.35
C GLU A 589 7.02 -6.47 28.71
N ILE A 590 7.35 -6.69 27.44
CA ILE A 590 8.30 -5.84 26.70
C ILE A 590 7.82 -4.37 26.64
N LYS A 591 6.52 -4.15 26.39
CA LYS A 591 5.96 -2.78 26.34
C LYS A 591 5.98 -2.03 27.68
N LYS A 592 6.14 -2.72 28.80
CA LYS A 592 6.29 -2.10 30.13
C LYS A 592 7.70 -1.53 30.40
N LEU A 593 8.70 -1.90 29.59
CA LEU A 593 10.06 -1.39 29.75
C LEU A 593 10.09 0.13 29.59
N SER A 594 10.64 0.81 30.60
CA SER A 594 10.80 2.26 30.60
C SER A 594 12.10 2.64 29.90
N ALA A 595 12.03 3.47 28.88
CA ALA A 595 13.21 3.91 28.14
C ALA A 595 13.05 5.34 27.62
N ARG A 596 14.15 6.10 27.59
CA ARG A 596 14.24 7.41 26.97
C ARG A 596 14.21 7.29 25.44
N MET A 597 15.05 6.41 24.90
CA MET A 597 15.10 6.08 23.47
C MET A 597 14.66 4.63 23.22
N ARG A 598 13.89 4.39 22.17
CA ARG A 598 13.49 3.05 21.75
C ARG A 598 13.88 2.83 20.30
N ILE A 599 14.57 1.73 20.03
CA ILE A 599 14.99 1.33 18.70
C ILE A 599 14.41 -0.04 18.40
N VAL A 600 13.78 -0.15 17.24
CA VAL A 600 13.32 -1.42 16.67
C VAL A 600 14.14 -1.72 15.44
N MET A 601 14.64 -2.94 15.33
CA MET A 601 15.31 -3.46 14.15
C MET A 601 14.47 -4.60 13.56
N THR A 602 14.17 -4.52 12.28
CA THR A 602 13.42 -5.57 11.57
C THR A 602 13.73 -5.50 10.07
N GLY A 603 13.70 -6.62 9.36
CA GLY A 603 13.76 -6.64 7.90
C GLY A 603 12.36 -6.50 7.25
N THR A 604 11.31 -6.75 8.03
CA THR A 604 9.91 -6.78 7.59
C THR A 604 9.03 -6.05 8.60
N PRO A 605 8.93 -4.71 8.53
CA PRO A 605 8.16 -3.93 9.50
C PRO A 605 6.64 -4.22 9.45
N ILE A 606 6.15 -4.67 8.30
CA ILE A 606 4.76 -5.04 8.08
C ILE A 606 4.75 -6.36 7.31
N GLU A 607 4.14 -7.39 7.87
CA GLU A 607 4.07 -8.71 7.23
C GLU A 607 2.66 -8.97 6.67
N ASN A 608 1.65 -9.09 7.51
CA ASN A 608 0.32 -9.57 7.08
C ASN A 608 -0.84 -8.66 7.51
N GLU A 609 -0.69 -7.87 8.58
CA GLU A 609 -1.77 -7.08 9.17
C GLU A 609 -1.29 -5.72 9.64
N LEU A 610 -2.09 -4.69 9.45
CA LEU A 610 -1.81 -3.34 9.96
C LEU A 610 -1.71 -3.29 11.50
N MET A 611 -2.39 -4.19 12.20
CA MET A 611 -2.28 -4.32 13.66
C MET A 611 -0.85 -4.67 14.13
N ASN A 612 -0.04 -5.30 13.27
CA ASN A 612 1.38 -5.55 13.54
C ASN A 612 2.16 -4.23 13.59
N LEU A 613 1.85 -3.31 12.67
CA LEU A 613 2.40 -1.96 12.66
C LEU A 613 2.01 -1.20 13.92
N TRP A 614 0.72 -1.25 14.31
CA TRP A 614 0.26 -0.63 15.56
C TRP A 614 1.05 -1.15 16.77
N SER A 615 1.25 -2.46 16.88
CA SER A 615 1.98 -3.04 18.01
C SER A 615 3.43 -2.56 18.09
N LEU A 616 4.10 -2.41 16.96
CA LEU A 616 5.46 -1.88 16.84
C LEU A 616 5.51 -0.40 17.28
N PHE A 617 4.59 0.41 16.76
CA PHE A 617 4.56 1.84 17.06
C PHE A 617 4.09 2.14 18.48
N ASP A 618 3.21 1.31 19.06
CA ASP A 618 2.85 1.41 20.48
C ASP A 618 4.03 1.13 21.43
N PHE A 619 5.01 0.34 20.97
CA PHE A 619 6.30 0.22 21.67
C PHE A 619 7.21 1.43 21.39
N LEU A 620 7.41 1.81 20.12
CA LEU A 620 8.35 2.87 19.72
C LEU A 620 7.91 4.25 20.19
N ASN A 621 6.70 4.61 19.86
CA ASN A 621 6.12 5.95 19.96
C ASN A 621 4.67 5.82 20.47
N LYS A 622 4.55 5.53 21.77
CA LYS A 622 3.27 5.24 22.39
C LYS A 622 2.27 6.37 22.16
N GLY A 623 1.09 6.01 21.68
CA GLY A 623 0.01 6.97 21.40
C GLY A 623 -0.01 7.48 19.97
N LEU A 624 1.07 7.42 19.19
CA LEU A 624 1.13 7.95 17.81
C LEU A 624 0.01 7.42 16.91
N LEU A 625 -0.31 6.14 17.01
CA LEU A 625 -1.38 5.48 16.26
C LEU A 625 -2.67 5.28 17.09
N GLY A 626 -2.85 6.06 18.16
CA GLY A 626 -3.99 5.93 19.07
C GLY A 626 -4.03 4.62 19.85
N THR A 627 -5.19 4.29 20.43
CA THR A 627 -5.41 3.02 21.11
C THR A 627 -5.62 1.88 20.11
N ALA A 628 -5.43 0.62 20.56
CA ALA A 628 -5.69 -0.55 19.73
C ALA A 628 -7.11 -0.58 19.14
N LYS A 629 -8.10 -0.11 19.88
CA LYS A 629 -9.48 -0.06 19.43
C LYS A 629 -9.68 1.00 18.34
N GLU A 630 -9.17 2.20 18.56
CA GLU A 630 -9.26 3.32 17.61
C GLU A 630 -8.55 2.96 16.30
N PHE A 631 -7.36 2.36 16.38
CA PHE A 631 -6.62 1.94 15.19
C PHE A 631 -7.31 0.78 14.45
N HIS A 632 -7.92 -0.14 15.17
CA HIS A 632 -8.71 -1.22 14.55
C HIS A 632 -9.94 -0.66 13.80
N GLU A 633 -10.64 0.32 14.38
CA GLU A 633 -11.76 1.01 13.72
C GLU A 633 -11.28 1.81 12.49
N TYR A 634 -10.13 2.48 12.61
CA TYR A 634 -9.49 3.15 11.47
C TYR A 634 -9.19 2.17 10.33
N CYS A 635 -8.60 1.00 10.65
CA CYS A 635 -8.31 -0.03 9.65
C CYS A 635 -9.56 -0.56 8.94
N LYS A 636 -10.70 -0.65 9.62
CA LYS A 636 -11.98 -1.04 8.98
C LYS A 636 -12.45 0.00 7.97
N GLY A 637 -12.30 1.28 8.28
CA GLY A 637 -12.67 2.38 7.38
C GLY A 637 -11.76 2.53 6.16
N LEU A 638 -10.56 1.94 6.16
CA LEU A 638 -9.62 2.05 5.04
C LEU A 638 -10.11 1.40 3.74
N ASN A 639 -11.00 0.43 3.83
CA ASN A 639 -11.62 -0.19 2.65
C ASN A 639 -12.57 0.78 1.93
N GLU A 640 -13.22 1.67 2.70
CA GLU A 640 -14.15 2.68 2.18
C GLU A 640 -13.42 3.97 1.80
N HIS A 641 -12.31 4.27 2.48
CA HIS A 641 -11.51 5.49 2.34
C HIS A 641 -10.03 5.19 2.06
N PRO A 642 -9.67 4.81 0.80
CA PRO A 642 -8.29 4.42 0.45
C PRO A 642 -7.24 5.51 0.69
N GLU A 643 -7.62 6.79 0.68
CA GLU A 643 -6.74 7.92 1.01
C GLU A 643 -6.15 7.83 2.43
N GLY A 644 -6.80 7.09 3.33
CA GLY A 644 -6.30 6.82 4.68
C GLY A 644 -4.97 6.06 4.68
N TYR A 645 -4.71 5.18 3.70
CA TYR A 645 -3.42 4.50 3.60
C TYR A 645 -2.25 5.46 3.36
N MET A 646 -2.45 6.48 2.52
CA MET A 646 -1.43 7.51 2.29
C MET A 646 -1.19 8.32 3.57
N ARG A 647 -2.25 8.67 4.29
CA ARG A 647 -2.15 9.37 5.57
C ARG A 647 -1.35 8.55 6.59
N LEU A 648 -1.69 7.26 6.76
CA LEU A 648 -0.95 6.35 7.64
C LEU A 648 0.53 6.25 7.26
N LYS A 649 0.83 6.06 5.97
CA LYS A 649 2.19 6.03 5.44
C LYS A 649 2.95 7.32 5.75
N THR A 650 2.32 8.46 5.53
CA THR A 650 2.90 9.79 5.81
C THR A 650 3.26 9.95 7.28
N MET A 651 2.40 9.45 8.19
CA MET A 651 2.64 9.55 9.62
C MET A 651 3.76 8.64 10.12
N VAL A 652 3.83 7.40 9.67
CA VAL A 652 4.82 6.44 10.19
C VAL A 652 6.19 6.58 9.53
N SER A 653 6.25 7.07 8.29
CA SER A 653 7.50 7.18 7.52
C SER A 653 8.60 8.01 8.20
N PRO A 654 8.32 9.09 8.95
CA PRO A 654 9.34 9.86 9.65
C PRO A 654 10.13 9.04 10.69
N PHE A 655 9.51 8.02 11.26
CA PHE A 655 10.06 7.18 12.33
C PHE A 655 10.62 5.84 11.82
N MET A 656 10.62 5.64 10.50
CA MET A 656 11.03 4.39 9.87
C MET A 656 12.04 4.64 8.76
N LEU A 657 13.23 4.10 8.91
CA LEU A 657 14.26 4.12 7.88
C LEU A 657 14.33 2.75 7.21
N ARG A 658 13.93 2.67 5.94
CA ARG A 658 13.94 1.45 5.15
C ARG A 658 14.75 1.62 3.86
N ARG A 659 15.73 0.77 3.66
CA ARG A 659 16.54 0.69 2.45
C ARG A 659 16.56 -0.73 1.95
N VAL A 660 16.48 -0.89 0.63
CA VAL A 660 16.45 -2.20 -0.03
C VAL A 660 17.76 -2.48 -0.74
N LYS A 661 18.19 -3.74 -0.74
CA LYS A 661 19.45 -4.18 -1.40
C LYS A 661 19.45 -3.99 -2.91
N THR A 662 18.27 -3.97 -3.52
CA THR A 662 18.10 -3.81 -4.96
C THR A 662 18.30 -2.37 -5.45
N ASP A 663 18.32 -1.39 -4.56
CA ASP A 663 18.57 0.00 -4.93
C ASP A 663 20.07 0.23 -5.14
N LYS A 664 20.48 0.31 -6.41
CA LYS A 664 21.87 0.58 -6.82
C LYS A 664 22.41 1.92 -6.33
N LYS A 665 21.54 2.88 -5.94
CA LYS A 665 21.97 4.15 -5.34
C LYS A 665 22.44 3.96 -3.90
N ILE A 666 21.99 2.91 -3.23
CA ILE A 666 22.36 2.59 -1.85
C ILE A 666 23.57 1.66 -1.82
N ILE A 667 23.55 0.61 -2.63
CA ILE A 667 24.67 -0.35 -2.77
C ILE A 667 24.92 -0.60 -4.24
N SER A 668 26.06 -0.13 -4.72
CA SER A 668 26.52 -0.33 -6.10
C SER A 668 27.40 -1.58 -6.31
N ASP A 669 27.95 -2.12 -5.22
CA ASP A 669 28.96 -3.18 -5.21
C ASP A 669 28.40 -4.59 -4.97
N LEU A 670 27.10 -4.75 -4.83
CA LEU A 670 26.48 -6.07 -4.77
C LEU A 670 26.27 -6.63 -6.20
N PRO A 671 26.66 -7.89 -6.43
CA PRO A 671 26.37 -8.56 -7.69
C PRO A 671 24.87 -8.69 -7.90
N GLU A 672 24.48 -8.83 -9.14
CA GLU A 672 23.08 -9.06 -9.48
C GLU A 672 22.60 -10.40 -8.91
N LYS A 673 21.44 -10.39 -8.23
CA LYS A 673 20.82 -11.62 -7.73
C LYS A 673 20.22 -12.37 -8.93
N LEU A 674 20.79 -13.52 -9.26
CA LEU A 674 20.20 -14.46 -10.20
C LEU A 674 19.36 -15.48 -9.42
N GLU A 675 18.12 -15.64 -9.76
CA GLU A 675 17.19 -16.60 -9.15
C GLU A 675 16.66 -17.53 -10.25
N SER A 676 16.95 -18.82 -10.10
CA SER A 676 16.45 -19.87 -10.98
C SER A 676 15.57 -20.84 -10.21
N VAL A 677 14.47 -21.24 -10.83
CA VAL A 677 13.56 -22.25 -10.28
C VAL A 677 13.61 -23.47 -11.19
N ASP A 678 14.17 -24.56 -10.67
CA ASP A 678 14.28 -25.82 -11.39
C ASP A 678 13.23 -26.81 -10.90
N TYR A 679 12.57 -27.46 -11.84
CA TYR A 679 11.54 -28.46 -11.59
C TYR A 679 12.08 -29.87 -11.89
N VAL A 680 11.85 -30.77 -10.96
CA VAL A 680 12.30 -32.16 -11.11
C VAL A 680 11.13 -33.13 -11.01
N ALA A 681 11.17 -34.19 -11.81
CA ALA A 681 10.20 -35.26 -11.73
C ALA A 681 10.39 -36.10 -10.45
N LEU A 682 9.32 -36.61 -9.89
CA LEU A 682 9.36 -37.55 -8.80
C LEU A 682 9.78 -38.94 -9.30
N SER A 683 10.56 -39.69 -8.52
CA SER A 683 10.87 -41.07 -8.78
C SER A 683 9.59 -41.93 -8.69
N ARG A 684 9.62 -43.14 -9.27
CA ARG A 684 8.48 -44.06 -9.21
C ARG A 684 8.03 -44.36 -7.76
N LYS A 685 8.99 -44.54 -6.86
CA LYS A 685 8.74 -44.78 -5.43
C LYS A 685 8.09 -43.52 -4.77
N GLN A 686 8.58 -42.34 -5.10
CA GLN A 686 7.97 -41.09 -4.60
C GLN A 686 6.53 -40.90 -5.09
N VAL A 687 6.23 -41.18 -6.36
CA VAL A 687 4.88 -41.08 -6.92
C VAL A 687 3.90 -42.00 -6.19
N VAL A 688 4.28 -43.26 -5.93
CA VAL A 688 3.42 -44.23 -5.23
C VAL A 688 3.12 -43.76 -3.80
N LEU A 689 4.15 -43.33 -3.05
CA LEU A 689 3.99 -42.85 -1.69
C LEU A 689 3.18 -41.56 -1.62
N TYR A 690 3.40 -40.66 -2.58
CA TYR A 690 2.68 -39.38 -2.68
C TYR A 690 1.19 -39.64 -2.91
N ARG A 691 0.84 -40.47 -3.89
CA ARG A 691 -0.57 -40.83 -4.18
C ARG A 691 -1.24 -41.47 -2.99
N LYS A 692 -0.55 -42.39 -2.28
CA LYS A 692 -1.06 -43.00 -1.06
C LYS A 692 -1.34 -41.99 0.03
N ALA A 693 -0.39 -41.08 0.29
CA ALA A 693 -0.55 -40.05 1.34
C ALA A 693 -1.72 -39.09 1.03
N VAL A 694 -1.96 -38.76 -0.25
CA VAL A 694 -3.11 -37.95 -0.67
C VAL A 694 -4.42 -38.72 -0.48
N ALA A 695 -4.50 -40.01 -0.91
CA ALA A 695 -5.68 -40.81 -0.73
C ALA A 695 -6.05 -41.04 0.75
N ASP A 696 -5.03 -41.25 1.60
CA ASP A 696 -5.21 -41.37 3.05
C ASP A 696 -5.77 -40.08 3.66
N MET A 697 -5.31 -38.91 3.19
CA MET A 697 -5.80 -37.60 3.60
C MET A 697 -7.26 -37.42 3.17
N GLU A 698 -7.60 -37.68 1.92
CA GLU A 698 -8.97 -37.55 1.38
C GLU A 698 -9.98 -38.38 2.22
N GLN A 699 -9.62 -39.61 2.60
CA GLN A 699 -10.47 -40.45 3.45
C GLN A 699 -10.63 -39.93 4.90
N MET A 700 -9.63 -39.16 5.40
CA MET A 700 -9.67 -38.61 6.76
C MET A 700 -10.39 -37.28 6.82
N ILE A 701 -10.27 -36.44 5.78
CA ILE A 701 -10.83 -35.07 5.73
C ILE A 701 -12.37 -35.12 5.74
N ASP A 702 -12.99 -36.08 5.08
CA ASP A 702 -14.45 -36.22 5.02
C ASP A 702 -15.09 -36.60 6.36
N LYS A 703 -14.27 -36.99 7.34
CA LYS A 703 -14.73 -37.47 8.66
C LYS A 703 -14.58 -36.44 9.77
N VAL A 704 -13.97 -35.26 9.51
CA VAL A 704 -13.62 -34.31 10.54
C VAL A 704 -13.85 -32.88 10.07
N GLU A 705 -14.17 -31.96 11.02
CA GLU A 705 -14.42 -30.55 10.78
C GLU A 705 -13.52 -29.64 11.63
N GLY A 706 -13.45 -28.34 11.27
CA GLY A 706 -12.79 -27.30 12.04
C GLY A 706 -11.29 -27.51 12.25
N ILE A 707 -10.83 -27.33 13.49
CA ILE A 707 -9.39 -27.39 13.86
C ILE A 707 -8.75 -28.75 13.55
N GLN A 708 -9.49 -29.85 13.67
CA GLN A 708 -8.98 -31.19 13.38
C GLN A 708 -8.71 -31.36 11.89
N ARG A 709 -9.56 -30.82 11.02
CA ARG A 709 -9.36 -30.81 9.56
C ARG A 709 -8.08 -30.07 9.17
N SER A 710 -7.87 -28.89 9.75
CA SER A 710 -6.64 -28.11 9.53
C SER A 710 -5.39 -28.87 9.99
N GLY A 711 -5.46 -29.59 11.11
CA GLY A 711 -4.37 -30.43 11.63
C GLY A 711 -3.99 -31.56 10.67
N ILE A 712 -4.99 -32.26 10.10
CA ILE A 712 -4.77 -33.35 9.12
C ILE A 712 -4.10 -32.79 7.86
N ILE A 713 -4.61 -31.69 7.32
CA ILE A 713 -4.03 -31.05 6.14
C ILE A 713 -2.57 -30.68 6.39
N LEU A 714 -2.26 -30.02 7.49
CA LEU A 714 -0.89 -29.60 7.83
C LEU A 714 0.06 -30.80 7.97
N THR A 715 -0.40 -31.84 8.66
CA THR A 715 0.38 -33.09 8.82
C THR A 715 0.64 -33.77 7.49
N THR A 716 -0.37 -33.82 6.61
CA THR A 716 -0.20 -34.42 5.28
C THR A 716 0.76 -33.60 4.41
N ILE A 717 0.71 -32.29 4.46
CA ILE A 717 1.67 -31.45 3.76
C ILE A 717 3.11 -31.76 4.19
N MET A 718 3.34 -31.89 5.49
CA MET A 718 4.67 -32.26 6.00
C MET A 718 5.12 -33.63 5.46
N LYS A 719 4.24 -34.63 5.44
CA LYS A 719 4.51 -35.97 4.85
C LYS A 719 4.84 -35.86 3.35
N LEU A 720 4.04 -35.10 2.60
CA LEU A 720 4.26 -34.90 1.16
C LEU A 720 5.60 -34.22 0.88
N LYS A 721 5.98 -33.22 1.69
CA LYS A 721 7.29 -32.56 1.58
C LYS A 721 8.45 -33.55 1.85
N GLN A 722 8.33 -34.40 2.86
CA GLN A 722 9.32 -35.44 3.15
C GLN A 722 9.45 -36.43 1.99
N ILE A 723 8.32 -36.91 1.44
CA ILE A 723 8.30 -37.79 0.27
C ILE A 723 8.97 -37.11 -0.95
N CYS A 724 8.67 -35.84 -1.19
CA CYS A 724 9.29 -35.08 -2.29
C CYS A 724 10.80 -34.84 -2.11
N ASN A 725 11.31 -34.85 -0.88
CA ASN A 725 12.74 -34.81 -0.65
C ASN A 725 13.36 -36.18 -0.91
N HIS A 726 12.94 -37.19 -0.15
CA HIS A 726 13.38 -38.57 -0.31
C HIS A 726 12.35 -39.54 0.27
N PRO A 727 12.08 -40.70 -0.39
CA PRO A 727 11.17 -41.72 0.16
C PRO A 727 11.53 -42.15 1.57
N ASP A 728 12.81 -42.40 1.82
CA ASP A 728 13.31 -42.91 3.10
C ASP A 728 13.15 -41.89 4.23
N GLN A 729 13.12 -40.57 3.94
CA GLN A 729 12.81 -39.58 4.95
C GLN A 729 11.40 -39.73 5.52
N PHE A 730 10.43 -40.09 4.69
CA PHE A 730 9.06 -40.36 5.10
C PHE A 730 8.91 -41.75 5.74
N LEU A 731 9.63 -42.74 5.24
CA LEU A 731 9.58 -44.15 5.73
C LEU A 731 10.43 -44.34 6.98
N GLY A 732 11.27 -43.40 7.39
CA GLY A 732 12.20 -43.52 8.48
C GLY A 732 13.34 -44.50 8.21
N GLN A 733 13.72 -44.72 6.95
CA GLN A 733 14.81 -45.61 6.53
C GLN A 733 16.10 -44.80 6.37
N SER A 734 17.25 -45.48 6.35
CA SER A 734 18.56 -44.82 6.37
C SER A 734 19.38 -44.99 5.07
N ALA A 735 18.84 -45.63 4.03
CA ALA A 735 19.60 -45.92 2.82
C ALA A 735 19.83 -44.70 1.94
N TYR A 736 18.81 -43.85 1.81
CA TYR A 736 18.82 -42.59 1.04
C TYR A 736 19.47 -42.76 -0.36
N ALA A 737 19.07 -43.82 -1.10
CA ALA A 737 19.58 -44.06 -2.43
C ALA A 737 19.26 -42.91 -3.37
N MET A 738 20.29 -42.36 -4.05
CA MET A 738 20.18 -41.14 -4.84
C MET A 738 19.15 -41.25 -5.96
N GLU A 739 19.06 -42.42 -6.59
CA GLU A 739 18.17 -42.71 -7.72
C GLU A 739 16.69 -42.67 -7.33
N GLU A 740 16.40 -42.79 -6.03
CA GLU A 740 15.05 -42.73 -5.50
C GLU A 740 14.50 -41.33 -5.29
N SER A 741 15.33 -40.25 -5.53
CA SER A 741 14.92 -38.87 -5.38
C SER A 741 15.32 -38.00 -6.59
N GLY A 742 14.32 -37.49 -7.30
CA GLY A 742 14.60 -36.52 -8.38
C GLY A 742 15.34 -35.28 -7.90
N LYS A 743 15.08 -34.83 -6.66
CA LYS A 743 15.79 -33.67 -6.09
C LYS A 743 17.26 -33.94 -5.82
N LEU A 744 17.61 -35.13 -5.34
CA LEU A 744 19.02 -35.49 -5.10
C LEU A 744 19.79 -35.64 -6.40
N LEU A 745 19.17 -36.20 -7.45
CA LEU A 745 19.78 -36.28 -8.78
C LEU A 745 20.08 -34.89 -9.34
N MET A 746 19.10 -33.98 -9.30
CA MET A 746 19.32 -32.59 -9.76
C MET A 746 20.34 -31.86 -8.90
N LEU A 747 20.33 -32.07 -7.57
CA LEU A 747 21.33 -31.49 -6.68
C LEU A 747 22.73 -31.97 -7.02
N LYS A 748 22.88 -33.22 -7.43
CA LYS A 748 24.17 -33.76 -7.89
C LYS A 748 24.67 -33.00 -9.11
N ASP A 749 23.86 -32.89 -10.15
CA ASP A 749 24.24 -32.20 -11.39
C ASP A 749 24.66 -30.74 -11.14
N ILE A 750 23.90 -30.04 -10.29
CA ILE A 750 24.22 -28.66 -9.86
C ILE A 750 25.54 -28.62 -9.10
N CYS A 751 25.75 -29.53 -8.14
CA CYS A 751 26.96 -29.54 -7.33
C CYS A 751 28.19 -29.95 -8.11
N GLU A 752 28.09 -30.86 -9.06
CA GLU A 752 29.16 -31.22 -9.98
C GLU A 752 29.60 -30.02 -10.83
N THR A 753 28.63 -29.28 -11.38
CA THR A 753 28.91 -28.03 -12.13
C THR A 753 29.61 -26.98 -11.24
N ILE A 754 29.17 -26.81 -9.98
CA ILE A 754 29.77 -25.88 -9.03
C ILE A 754 31.22 -26.32 -8.68
N TYR A 755 31.44 -27.63 -8.53
CA TYR A 755 32.76 -28.19 -8.25
C TYR A 755 33.73 -27.95 -9.41
N GLU A 756 33.31 -28.18 -10.65
CA GLU A 756 34.10 -27.90 -11.85
C GLU A 756 34.48 -26.41 -11.94
N LYS A 757 33.57 -25.52 -11.62
CA LYS A 757 33.82 -24.08 -11.55
C LYS A 757 34.65 -23.62 -10.35
N ARG A 758 34.99 -24.52 -9.43
CA ARG A 758 35.69 -24.22 -8.17
C ARG A 758 34.94 -23.20 -7.29
N GLU A 759 33.64 -23.18 -7.37
CA GLU A 759 32.78 -22.31 -6.58
C GLU A 759 32.38 -22.97 -5.25
N ARG A 760 31.70 -22.20 -4.36
CA ARG A 760 31.20 -22.68 -3.08
C ARG A 760 29.67 -22.76 -3.11
N VAL A 761 29.11 -23.73 -2.37
CA VAL A 761 27.68 -23.94 -2.28
C VAL A 761 27.22 -23.94 -0.83
N ILE A 762 26.04 -23.40 -0.58
CA ILE A 762 25.29 -23.55 0.66
C ILE A 762 23.96 -24.22 0.31
N VAL A 763 23.68 -25.36 0.94
CA VAL A 763 22.45 -26.13 0.70
C VAL A 763 21.55 -25.95 1.91
N PHE A 764 20.30 -25.50 1.67
CA PHE A 764 19.31 -25.32 2.73
C PHE A 764 18.24 -26.42 2.63
N THR A 765 17.85 -26.96 3.78
CA THR A 765 16.72 -27.89 3.92
C THR A 765 15.85 -27.48 5.10
N GLN A 766 14.56 -27.80 5.04
CA GLN A 766 13.62 -27.58 6.16
C GLN A 766 13.67 -28.69 7.22
N PHE A 767 14.30 -29.80 6.91
CA PHE A 767 14.27 -31.01 7.73
C PHE A 767 15.66 -31.32 8.28
N LYS A 768 15.75 -31.43 9.61
CA LYS A 768 16.98 -31.79 10.27
C LYS A 768 17.41 -33.22 9.93
N GLU A 769 16.43 -34.14 9.78
CA GLU A 769 16.68 -35.58 9.63
C GLU A 769 17.53 -35.89 8.37
N ILE A 770 17.43 -35.09 7.30
CA ILE A 770 18.17 -35.35 6.06
C ILE A 770 19.54 -34.66 6.04
N THR A 771 19.88 -33.82 7.02
CA THR A 771 21.11 -32.98 6.96
C THR A 771 22.38 -33.80 6.91
N GLU A 772 22.51 -34.87 7.72
CA GLU A 772 23.69 -35.75 7.75
C GLU A 772 23.88 -36.51 6.43
N TYR A 773 22.78 -36.97 5.82
CA TYR A 773 22.82 -37.66 4.53
C TYR A 773 23.21 -36.69 3.40
N LEU A 774 22.70 -35.45 3.43
CA LEU A 774 23.12 -34.41 2.51
C LEU A 774 24.60 -34.07 2.69
N ALA A 775 25.10 -34.00 3.90
CA ALA A 775 26.50 -33.73 4.17
C ALA A 775 27.41 -34.84 3.61
N ALA A 776 27.06 -36.12 3.85
CA ALA A 776 27.78 -37.27 3.31
C ALA A 776 27.72 -37.30 1.76
N PHE A 777 26.57 -36.99 1.17
CA PHE A 777 26.41 -36.87 -0.28
C PHE A 777 27.31 -35.77 -0.85
N LEU A 778 27.31 -34.58 -0.26
CA LEU A 778 28.15 -33.47 -0.71
C LEU A 778 29.64 -33.76 -0.51
N GLU A 779 30.02 -34.51 0.53
CA GLU A 779 31.39 -34.96 0.73
C GLU A 779 31.87 -35.86 -0.43
N GLN A 780 31.01 -36.69 -0.99
CA GLN A 780 31.33 -37.52 -2.15
C GLN A 780 31.56 -36.66 -3.41
N VAL A 781 30.79 -35.60 -3.62
CA VAL A 781 30.93 -34.70 -4.78
C VAL A 781 32.15 -33.80 -4.63
N PHE A 782 32.35 -33.19 -3.48
CA PHE A 782 33.40 -32.18 -3.25
C PHE A 782 34.73 -32.75 -2.73
N GLY A 783 34.77 -34.04 -2.39
CA GLY A 783 35.97 -34.70 -1.84
C GLY A 783 36.41 -34.21 -0.47
N ARG A 784 35.53 -33.49 0.26
CA ARG A 784 35.79 -32.93 1.58
C ARG A 784 34.50 -32.76 2.38
N LYS A 785 34.58 -32.94 3.70
CA LYS A 785 33.46 -32.78 4.61
C LYS A 785 33.02 -31.32 4.70
N GLY A 786 31.72 -31.08 4.52
CA GLY A 786 31.09 -29.80 4.76
C GLY A 786 30.67 -29.59 6.21
N HIS A 787 30.28 -28.36 6.57
CA HIS A 787 29.73 -28.03 7.87
C HIS A 787 28.21 -28.14 7.86
N VAL A 788 27.65 -28.77 8.88
CA VAL A 788 26.19 -28.86 9.10
C VAL A 788 25.79 -27.91 10.22
N LEU A 789 24.83 -27.04 9.95
CA LEU A 789 24.29 -26.10 10.91
C LEU A 789 22.79 -26.33 11.07
N HIS A 790 22.33 -26.58 12.28
CA HIS A 790 20.91 -26.74 12.62
C HIS A 790 20.63 -26.25 14.05
N GLY A 791 19.36 -26.21 14.49
CA GLY A 791 18.98 -25.70 15.81
C GLY A 791 19.58 -26.44 17.02
N GLY A 792 20.19 -27.61 16.84
CA GLY A 792 20.92 -28.34 17.87
C GLY A 792 22.44 -28.21 17.80
N THR A 793 22.97 -27.41 16.89
CA THR A 793 24.40 -27.10 16.79
C THR A 793 24.79 -26.16 17.96
N PRO A 794 25.85 -26.46 18.77
CA PRO A 794 26.25 -25.66 19.90
C PRO A 794 26.62 -24.22 19.52
#